data_9c780f52ce85588416119c09d8676fea
#
_entry.id   9c780f52ce85588416119c09d8676fea
#
_cell.length_a   1.000
_cell.length_b   1.000
_cell.length_c   1.000
_cell.angle_alpha   90.00
_cell.angle_beta   90.00
_cell.angle_gamma   90.00
#
_symmetry.space_group_name_H-M   'P 1'
#
loop_
_entity.id
_entity.type
_entity.pdbx_description
1 polymer ?
#
loop_
_entity_poly.entity_id
_entity_poly.type
_entity_poly.pdbx_seq_one_letter_code
_entity_poly.pdbx_strand_id
1 'polypeptide(L)'
;MFLGGIGFMSYDKRAGLSVAQPLLSLIEQDVLPGTGIDATTVWNGFAALVRQLAPRNTHLLERRDSLQARIDDAYTGRDGEPQDANRQLELLREIGYLVAEPAPFSIDTRNVDVELSEIAGPQLVVPVTNPRYVLNAANARWGSVYDALYGTDAIAEDGGATRSGQYNPVRGAKIIARGKQILDRVAPLARGEHRQATRYFIAGDHLNVTLGDETVGLVDPAKFVGYLGPAASPEAILLRHHGLHVEVRINRSHPVGKADTAGISDIVLESAISTIVDFEDSVATVDAADKTAAYRTWLGLMKGTLAAEFEKSGRKMTRQLNPDREFQTPQGGTLTLPGRSLLLVRNVGLHMYTDAVLDEHGKQIPEGMLDALATSLIAVHDLRSRGPIKNSRTGSVYIVKPKLHGPDETAFAIQIMEEIEKLLGLARNTLKIGLMDEERRTSANLAACIHAARERLVFINTGFLDRTGDEIHTAMHAGPVVRKAEMRTAKWLLAYERRNVQIGLACGLHRKAQIGKGMWAAPDRMAAMLEQKIAHPLAGANTAWVPSPTAATLHALHYLEVDVFARQKALLSESADDGLLELLTPPLAAKVYGPAEIREELDNNVQGILGYVVRWVDQGVGCSKVPDIHDVGLMEDRATLRISSQHIANWLQHGIVSADEVRGALARMAPVVDQQNRDDSAYRNMAPALTGPAYAAACALIFEGAAQPNGYTEFILQRFRVTAKGH
;
A
#
# COMPACT_ATOMS: atom_id res chain seq x y z
N MET A 1 19.03 42.67 -13.41
CA MET A 1 18.71 42.00 -14.69
C MET A 1 19.37 40.64 -14.68
N PHE A 2 18.74 39.65 -13.99
CA PHE A 2 19.14 38.25 -14.02
C PHE A 2 17.94 37.49 -14.59
N LEU A 3 18.02 37.21 -15.87
CA LEU A 3 17.16 36.22 -16.53
C LEU A 3 17.61 34.85 -16.00
N GLY A 4 16.98 34.35 -14.95
CA GLY A 4 17.03 32.96 -14.56
C GLY A 4 16.43 32.14 -15.69
N GLY A 5 17.26 31.32 -16.37
CA GLY A 5 16.85 30.51 -17.49
C GLY A 5 15.75 29.53 -17.05
N ILE A 6 14.60 29.62 -17.68
CA ILE A 6 13.62 28.56 -17.75
C ILE A 6 14.38 27.42 -18.46
N GLY A 7 14.76 26.39 -17.72
CA GLY A 7 15.43 25.22 -18.30
C GLY A 7 14.42 24.47 -19.17
N PHE A 8 14.44 24.73 -20.46
CA PHE A 8 13.71 23.90 -21.44
C PHE A 8 14.17 22.46 -21.27
N MET A 9 13.24 21.54 -21.01
CA MET A 9 13.52 20.12 -20.97
C MET A 9 14.09 19.72 -22.34
N SER A 10 15.34 19.21 -22.35
CA SER A 10 15.97 18.75 -23.59
C SER A 10 15.57 17.31 -23.88
N TYR A 11 15.32 17.05 -25.16
CA TYR A 11 14.93 15.73 -25.64
C TYR A 11 15.91 15.25 -26.73
N ASP A 12 16.23 13.95 -26.68
CA ASP A 12 16.97 13.27 -27.73
C ASP A 12 16.07 12.26 -28.45
N LYS A 13 16.26 12.10 -29.73
CA LYS A 13 15.49 11.16 -30.55
C LYS A 13 16.02 9.74 -30.39
N ARG A 14 15.09 8.79 -30.13
CA ARG A 14 15.34 7.34 -30.13
C ARG A 14 14.18 6.63 -30.81
N ALA A 15 14.45 5.95 -31.93
CA ALA A 15 13.46 5.18 -32.68
C ALA A 15 12.16 5.94 -33.03
N GLY A 16 12.25 7.26 -33.23
CA GLY A 16 11.13 8.15 -33.50
C GLY A 16 10.56 8.82 -32.23
N LEU A 17 10.78 8.27 -31.07
CA LEU A 17 10.39 8.90 -29.78
C LEU A 17 11.31 10.08 -29.45
N SER A 18 10.78 11.08 -28.73
CA SER A 18 11.59 12.12 -28.08
C SER A 18 11.69 11.77 -26.60
N VAL A 19 12.88 11.44 -26.12
CA VAL A 19 13.11 11.01 -24.74
C VAL A 19 13.81 12.12 -23.98
N ALA A 20 13.29 12.51 -22.82
CA ALA A 20 13.91 13.52 -21.96
C ALA A 20 15.31 13.08 -21.52
N GLN A 21 16.28 14.01 -21.61
CA GLN A 21 17.70 13.74 -21.38
C GLN A 21 18.01 13.06 -20.03
N PRO A 22 17.42 13.48 -18.89
CA PRO A 22 17.68 12.80 -17.62
C PRO A 22 17.28 11.31 -17.64
N LEU A 23 16.12 11.00 -18.21
CA LEU A 23 15.62 9.63 -18.34
C LEU A 23 16.48 8.81 -19.29
N LEU A 24 16.83 9.38 -20.45
CA LEU A 24 17.68 8.73 -21.44
C LEU A 24 19.04 8.34 -20.84
N SER A 25 19.67 9.27 -20.12
CA SER A 25 20.96 9.03 -19.44
C SER A 25 20.84 7.92 -18.40
N LEU A 26 19.79 7.93 -17.58
CA LEU A 26 19.55 6.87 -16.62
C LEU A 26 19.43 5.50 -17.32
N ILE A 27 18.57 5.40 -18.34
CA ILE A 27 18.33 4.11 -19.02
C ILE A 27 19.59 3.60 -19.68
N GLU A 28 20.28 4.44 -20.51
CA GLU A 28 21.40 3.98 -21.31
C GLU A 28 22.70 3.81 -20.51
N GLN A 29 22.95 4.67 -19.49
CA GLN A 29 24.22 4.68 -18.78
C GLN A 29 24.19 3.91 -17.45
N ASP A 30 23.05 3.89 -16.76
CA ASP A 30 22.97 3.30 -15.41
C ASP A 30 22.17 1.97 -15.40
N VAL A 31 21.10 1.86 -16.21
CA VAL A 31 20.20 0.70 -16.21
C VAL A 31 20.69 -0.40 -17.14
N LEU A 32 20.93 -0.09 -18.42
CA LEU A 32 21.30 -1.08 -19.43
C LEU A 32 22.61 -1.84 -19.13
N PRO A 33 23.68 -1.19 -18.60
CA PRO A 33 24.90 -1.91 -18.25
C PRO A 33 24.63 -3.04 -17.25
N GLY A 34 25.04 -4.27 -17.62
CA GLY A 34 24.84 -5.48 -16.83
C GLY A 34 23.52 -6.23 -17.10
N THR A 35 22.61 -5.67 -17.87
CA THR A 35 21.38 -6.38 -18.29
C THR A 35 21.59 -7.28 -19.50
N GLY A 36 22.65 -7.05 -20.30
CA GLY A 36 22.90 -7.74 -21.57
C GLY A 36 21.85 -7.43 -22.64
N ILE A 37 21.11 -6.33 -22.52
CA ILE A 37 20.15 -5.82 -23.49
C ILE A 37 20.73 -4.53 -24.08
N ASP A 38 20.72 -4.39 -25.40
CA ASP A 38 21.23 -3.18 -26.04
C ASP A 38 20.17 -2.07 -26.14
N ALA A 39 20.63 -0.82 -26.20
CA ALA A 39 19.76 0.35 -26.25
C ALA A 39 18.86 0.38 -27.51
N THR A 40 19.38 -0.09 -28.65
CA THR A 40 18.63 -0.10 -29.90
C THR A 40 17.43 -1.05 -29.82
N THR A 41 17.63 -2.22 -29.25
CA THR A 41 16.54 -3.18 -28.97
C THR A 41 15.48 -2.57 -28.08
N VAL A 42 15.88 -1.93 -26.96
CA VAL A 42 14.94 -1.31 -26.03
C VAL A 42 14.11 -0.21 -26.69
N TRP A 43 14.77 0.74 -27.35
CA TRP A 43 14.05 1.89 -27.91
C TRP A 43 13.20 1.54 -29.13
N ASN A 44 13.69 0.64 -30.02
CA ASN A 44 12.89 0.16 -31.16
C ASN A 44 11.65 -0.62 -30.67
N GLY A 45 11.83 -1.51 -29.72
CA GLY A 45 10.74 -2.30 -29.17
C GLY A 45 9.74 -1.42 -28.42
N PHE A 46 10.21 -0.46 -27.65
CA PHE A 46 9.32 0.45 -26.90
C PHE A 46 8.54 1.38 -27.84
N ALA A 47 9.19 1.93 -28.88
CA ALA A 47 8.49 2.73 -29.89
C ALA A 47 7.38 1.92 -30.61
N ALA A 48 7.67 0.66 -30.94
CA ALA A 48 6.68 -0.25 -31.52
C ALA A 48 5.52 -0.52 -30.56
N LEU A 49 5.81 -0.78 -29.27
CA LEU A 49 4.80 -0.99 -28.22
C LEU A 49 3.89 0.22 -28.07
N VAL A 50 4.47 1.42 -27.92
CA VAL A 50 3.69 2.67 -27.80
C VAL A 50 2.80 2.88 -29.02
N ARG A 51 3.34 2.73 -30.24
CA ARG A 51 2.57 2.89 -31.47
C ARG A 51 1.40 1.91 -31.56
N GLN A 52 1.60 0.68 -31.12
CA GLN A 52 0.58 -0.37 -31.18
C GLN A 52 -0.47 -0.23 -30.08
N LEU A 53 -0.06 0.11 -28.83
CA LEU A 53 -0.93 -0.02 -27.68
C LEU A 53 -1.49 1.32 -27.15
N ALA A 54 -0.85 2.48 -27.43
CA ALA A 54 -1.38 3.75 -26.96
C ALA A 54 -2.79 4.08 -27.51
N PRO A 55 -3.13 3.79 -28.78
CA PRO A 55 -4.51 3.98 -29.26
C PRO A 55 -5.53 3.13 -28.52
N ARG A 56 -5.18 1.90 -28.14
CA ARG A 56 -6.06 1.03 -27.35
C ARG A 56 -6.23 1.56 -25.93
N ASN A 57 -5.18 2.11 -25.30
CA ASN A 57 -5.29 2.79 -24.01
C ASN A 57 -6.30 3.92 -24.08
N THR A 58 -6.21 4.79 -25.09
CA THR A 58 -7.17 5.90 -25.29
C THR A 58 -8.59 5.38 -25.44
N HIS A 59 -8.82 4.35 -26.26
CA HIS A 59 -10.14 3.76 -26.43
C HIS A 59 -10.75 3.20 -25.12
N LEU A 60 -9.91 2.58 -24.26
CA LEU A 60 -10.39 2.09 -22.96
C LEU A 60 -10.80 3.23 -22.02
N LEU A 61 -10.08 4.36 -22.04
CA LEU A 61 -10.46 5.55 -21.28
C LEU A 61 -11.75 6.18 -21.81
N GLU A 62 -11.90 6.34 -23.12
CA GLU A 62 -13.14 6.80 -23.76
C GLU A 62 -14.34 5.90 -23.40
N ARG A 63 -14.10 4.58 -23.27
CA ARG A 63 -15.15 3.65 -22.83
C ARG A 63 -15.56 3.89 -21.39
N ARG A 64 -14.63 4.25 -20.46
CA ARG A 64 -14.97 4.66 -19.10
C ARG A 64 -15.96 5.83 -19.12
N ASP A 65 -15.60 6.89 -19.85
CA ASP A 65 -16.40 8.12 -19.96
C ASP A 65 -17.78 7.83 -20.55
N SER A 66 -17.86 7.00 -21.60
CA SER A 66 -19.13 6.60 -22.20
C SER A 66 -20.01 5.79 -21.25
N LEU A 67 -19.43 4.89 -20.45
CA LEU A 67 -20.19 4.13 -19.45
C LEU A 67 -20.70 5.03 -18.33
N GLN A 68 -19.87 5.95 -17.83
CA GLN A 68 -20.27 6.92 -16.80
C GLN A 68 -21.40 7.81 -17.31
N ALA A 69 -21.30 8.38 -18.52
CA ALA A 69 -22.36 9.20 -19.11
C ALA A 69 -23.70 8.46 -19.18
N ARG A 70 -23.71 7.18 -19.56
CA ARG A 70 -24.95 6.36 -19.58
C ARG A 70 -25.51 6.11 -18.19
N ILE A 71 -24.67 5.99 -17.17
CA ILE A 71 -25.09 5.87 -15.77
C ILE A 71 -25.68 7.21 -15.29
N ASP A 72 -25.03 8.33 -15.59
CA ASP A 72 -25.48 9.67 -15.23
C ASP A 72 -26.84 9.99 -15.85
N ASP A 73 -27.03 9.68 -17.14
CA ASP A 73 -28.31 9.84 -17.86
C ASP A 73 -29.44 9.04 -17.19
N ALA A 74 -29.13 7.85 -16.67
CA ALA A 74 -30.09 7.02 -15.97
C ALA A 74 -30.50 7.56 -14.60
N TYR A 75 -29.64 8.38 -13.98
CA TYR A 75 -29.92 9.05 -12.71
C TYR A 75 -30.59 10.41 -12.88
N THR A 76 -30.32 11.12 -13.99
CA THR A 76 -30.86 12.45 -14.26
C THR A 76 -32.37 12.40 -14.40
N GLY A 77 -33.08 13.34 -13.79
CA GLY A 77 -34.56 13.46 -13.85
C GLY A 77 -35.33 12.56 -12.89
N ARG A 78 -34.66 11.98 -11.90
CA ARG A 78 -35.28 11.12 -10.86
C ARG A 78 -35.25 11.73 -9.47
N ASP A 79 -35.34 13.02 -9.34
CA ASP A 79 -35.25 13.72 -8.04
C ASP A 79 -36.03 12.99 -6.93
N GLY A 80 -35.34 12.25 -6.08
CA GLY A 80 -35.88 11.63 -4.86
C GLY A 80 -36.65 10.31 -5.03
N GLU A 81 -36.78 9.73 -6.22
CA GLU A 81 -37.38 8.40 -6.37
C GLU A 81 -36.39 7.28 -6.00
N PRO A 82 -36.81 6.31 -5.17
CA PRO A 82 -35.98 5.14 -4.86
C PRO A 82 -35.60 4.40 -6.15
N GLN A 83 -34.31 4.10 -6.33
CA GLN A 83 -33.87 3.29 -7.46
C GLN A 83 -34.38 1.87 -7.31
N ASP A 84 -35.01 1.34 -8.36
CA ASP A 84 -35.22 -0.10 -8.50
C ASP A 84 -33.87 -0.77 -8.80
N ALA A 85 -33.35 -1.50 -7.82
CA ALA A 85 -32.06 -2.18 -7.90
C ALA A 85 -32.01 -3.19 -9.07
N ASN A 86 -33.12 -3.83 -9.41
CA ASN A 86 -33.18 -4.77 -10.52
C ASN A 86 -33.07 -4.05 -11.86
N ARG A 87 -33.76 -2.91 -12.02
CA ARG A 87 -33.67 -2.10 -13.22
C ARG A 87 -32.26 -1.51 -13.41
N GLN A 88 -31.61 -1.13 -12.33
CA GLN A 88 -30.20 -0.71 -12.37
C GLN A 88 -29.30 -1.86 -12.83
N LEU A 89 -29.50 -3.06 -12.30
CA LEU A 89 -28.74 -4.24 -12.69
C LEU A 89 -28.93 -4.59 -14.18
N GLU A 90 -30.16 -4.49 -14.69
CA GLU A 90 -30.49 -4.68 -16.12
C GLU A 90 -29.77 -3.65 -16.99
N LEU A 91 -29.85 -2.37 -16.64
CA LEU A 91 -29.11 -1.30 -17.33
C LEU A 91 -27.61 -1.58 -17.38
N LEU A 92 -26.99 -1.91 -16.24
CA LEU A 92 -25.53 -2.16 -16.17
C LEU A 92 -25.12 -3.37 -17.04
N ARG A 93 -26.00 -4.37 -17.22
CA ARG A 93 -25.78 -5.46 -18.15
C ARG A 93 -25.93 -5.02 -19.61
N GLU A 94 -26.98 -4.27 -19.91
CA GLU A 94 -27.26 -3.78 -21.26
C GLU A 94 -26.13 -2.90 -21.81
N ILE A 95 -25.59 -2.00 -20.98
CA ILE A 95 -24.49 -1.11 -21.40
C ILE A 95 -23.13 -1.79 -21.43
N GLY A 96 -23.03 -3.05 -20.96
CA GLY A 96 -21.76 -3.78 -20.86
C GLY A 96 -20.84 -3.29 -19.74
N TYR A 97 -21.40 -2.65 -18.71
CA TYR A 97 -20.71 -2.36 -17.46
C TYR A 97 -20.46 -3.64 -16.67
N LEU A 98 -21.49 -4.47 -16.56
CA LEU A 98 -21.39 -5.84 -16.05
C LEU A 98 -21.17 -6.79 -17.23
N VAL A 99 -20.24 -7.71 -17.06
CA VAL A 99 -19.96 -8.79 -18.03
C VAL A 99 -20.44 -10.14 -17.49
N ALA A 100 -20.58 -11.12 -18.38
CA ALA A 100 -20.87 -12.49 -17.97
C ALA A 100 -19.75 -13.05 -17.09
N GLU A 101 -20.12 -13.74 -16.02
CA GLU A 101 -19.14 -14.42 -15.20
C GLU A 101 -18.45 -15.56 -15.99
N PRO A 102 -17.13 -15.74 -15.80
CA PRO A 102 -16.45 -16.87 -16.41
C PRO A 102 -16.94 -18.20 -15.80
N ALA A 103 -16.82 -19.29 -16.56
CA ALA A 103 -17.00 -20.62 -15.97
C ALA A 103 -16.04 -20.82 -14.78
N PRO A 104 -16.39 -21.65 -13.80
CA PRO A 104 -15.53 -21.90 -12.65
C PRO A 104 -14.10 -22.27 -13.05
N PHE A 105 -13.12 -21.61 -12.44
CA PHE A 105 -11.69 -21.79 -12.72
C PHE A 105 -10.86 -21.62 -11.46
N SER A 106 -9.60 -21.98 -11.55
CA SER A 106 -8.60 -21.66 -10.54
C SER A 106 -7.41 -20.95 -11.19
N ILE A 107 -6.78 -20.00 -10.50
CA ILE A 107 -5.55 -19.38 -10.97
C ILE A 107 -4.43 -20.42 -11.13
N ASP A 108 -3.58 -20.24 -12.13
CA ASP A 108 -2.44 -21.11 -12.46
C ASP A 108 -1.13 -20.32 -12.50
N THR A 109 -0.97 -19.37 -11.60
CA THR A 109 0.28 -18.59 -11.46
C THR A 109 1.38 -19.49 -10.93
N ARG A 110 2.55 -19.48 -11.58
CA ARG A 110 3.71 -20.29 -11.23
C ARG A 110 4.90 -19.41 -10.85
N ASN A 111 5.91 -19.99 -10.20
CA ASN A 111 7.13 -19.32 -9.78
C ASN A 111 6.82 -18.10 -8.90
N VAL A 112 5.98 -18.29 -7.89
CA VAL A 112 5.61 -17.27 -6.90
C VAL A 112 6.45 -17.48 -5.64
N ASP A 113 7.06 -16.42 -5.13
CA ASP A 113 7.77 -16.47 -3.85
C ASP A 113 6.79 -16.75 -2.71
N VAL A 114 7.24 -17.50 -1.71
CA VAL A 114 6.40 -18.00 -0.60
C VAL A 114 5.76 -16.87 0.21
N GLU A 115 6.36 -15.69 0.20
CA GLU A 115 5.85 -14.47 0.81
C GLU A 115 4.47 -14.05 0.28
N LEU A 116 4.14 -14.41 -0.95
CA LEU A 116 2.87 -14.08 -1.60
C LEU A 116 1.90 -15.25 -1.63
N SER A 117 2.39 -16.48 -1.49
CA SER A 117 1.56 -17.68 -1.62
C SER A 117 1.30 -18.40 -0.29
N GLU A 118 2.29 -18.49 0.61
CA GLU A 118 2.24 -19.40 1.74
C GLU A 118 2.42 -18.74 3.11
N ILE A 119 2.82 -17.47 3.14
CA ILE A 119 3.01 -16.72 4.40
C ILE A 119 1.95 -15.65 4.51
N ALA A 120 1.16 -15.70 5.60
CA ALA A 120 0.25 -14.63 5.95
C ALA A 120 0.98 -13.60 6.85
N GLY A 121 0.86 -12.31 6.54
CA GLY A 121 1.49 -11.25 7.31
C GLY A 121 1.30 -9.86 6.75
N PRO A 122 1.75 -8.82 7.46
CA PRO A 122 1.61 -7.43 7.04
C PRO A 122 2.32 -7.11 5.73
N GLN A 123 1.76 -6.15 4.99
CA GLN A 123 2.36 -5.57 3.79
C GLN A 123 2.53 -4.06 3.98
N LEU A 124 3.73 -3.55 3.70
CA LEU A 124 4.02 -2.11 3.70
C LEU A 124 3.78 -1.51 2.32
N VAL A 125 3.43 -0.24 2.30
CA VAL A 125 3.47 0.61 1.11
C VAL A 125 4.39 1.78 1.41
N VAL A 126 5.33 2.10 0.51
CA VAL A 126 6.34 3.14 0.73
C VAL A 126 6.56 3.95 -0.54
N PRO A 127 6.59 5.29 -0.47
CA PRO A 127 6.87 6.14 -1.62
C PRO A 127 8.31 5.92 -2.12
N VAL A 128 8.47 5.62 -3.40
CA VAL A 128 9.78 5.37 -4.03
C VAL A 128 10.70 6.60 -3.99
N THR A 129 10.15 7.80 -3.89
CA THR A 129 10.89 9.06 -3.91
C THR A 129 11.71 9.33 -2.64
N ASN A 130 11.57 8.51 -1.59
CA ASN A 130 12.33 8.65 -0.36
C ASN A 130 13.21 7.39 -0.11
N PRO A 131 14.48 7.36 -0.55
CA PRO A 131 15.36 6.20 -0.39
C PRO A 131 15.51 5.71 1.05
N ARG A 132 15.52 6.63 2.03
CA ARG A 132 15.61 6.27 3.45
C ARG A 132 14.37 5.52 3.93
N TYR A 133 13.17 5.96 3.53
CA TYR A 133 11.92 5.29 3.89
C TYR A 133 11.80 3.94 3.19
N VAL A 134 12.22 3.86 1.93
CA VAL A 134 12.25 2.60 1.18
C VAL A 134 13.17 1.56 1.86
N LEU A 135 14.38 1.96 2.28
CA LEU A 135 15.28 1.09 3.03
C LEU A 135 14.70 0.67 4.39
N ASN A 136 14.02 1.60 5.09
CA ASN A 136 13.35 1.26 6.34
C ASN A 136 12.26 0.20 6.12
N ALA A 137 11.44 0.37 5.08
CA ALA A 137 10.37 -0.56 4.76
C ALA A 137 10.90 -1.92 4.29
N ALA A 138 11.93 -1.94 3.41
CA ALA A 138 12.56 -3.17 2.97
C ALA A 138 13.18 -3.96 4.14
N ASN A 139 13.78 -3.28 5.11
CA ASN A 139 14.39 -3.89 6.29
C ASN A 139 13.38 -4.21 7.40
N ALA A 140 12.13 -3.81 7.28
CA ALA A 140 11.08 -4.07 8.26
C ALA A 140 10.55 -5.52 8.25
N ARG A 141 11.18 -6.42 7.49
CA ARG A 141 10.91 -7.87 7.59
C ARG A 141 11.02 -8.35 9.03
N TRP A 142 11.95 -7.79 9.81
CA TRP A 142 12.16 -8.14 11.21
C TRP A 142 11.99 -6.91 12.09
N GLY A 143 11.05 -6.99 13.02
CA GLY A 143 10.68 -5.87 13.90
C GLY A 143 10.73 -6.24 15.37
N SER A 144 11.33 -5.37 16.21
CA SER A 144 11.33 -5.48 17.67
C SER A 144 9.92 -5.25 18.22
N VAL A 145 9.35 -6.23 18.91
CA VAL A 145 8.09 -6.09 19.63
C VAL A 145 8.25 -5.13 20.81
N TYR A 146 9.38 -5.21 21.50
CA TYR A 146 9.63 -4.38 22.67
C TYR A 146 9.72 -2.90 22.30
N ASP A 147 10.44 -2.57 21.23
CA ASP A 147 10.51 -1.19 20.72
C ASP A 147 9.14 -0.71 20.23
N ALA A 148 8.39 -1.57 19.51
CA ALA A 148 7.07 -1.21 18.99
C ALA A 148 6.05 -0.95 20.12
N LEU A 149 6.06 -1.77 21.18
CA LEU A 149 5.22 -1.57 22.35
C LEU A 149 5.67 -0.37 23.20
N TYR A 150 7.01 -0.15 23.31
CA TYR A 150 7.54 0.95 24.12
C TYR A 150 7.23 2.31 23.51
N GLY A 151 7.40 2.42 22.20
CA GLY A 151 7.29 3.71 21.46
C GLY A 151 5.85 4.15 21.14
N THR A 152 4.83 3.32 21.41
CA THR A 152 3.45 3.57 20.98
C THR A 152 2.45 3.59 22.13
N ASP A 153 1.20 3.94 21.86
CA ASP A 153 0.08 3.87 22.80
C ASP A 153 -0.45 2.44 23.03
N ALA A 154 0.14 1.43 22.38
CA ALA A 154 -0.20 0.00 22.59
C ALA A 154 -0.02 -0.46 24.06
N ILE A 155 0.84 0.21 24.81
CA ILE A 155 0.93 0.10 26.27
C ILE A 155 0.49 1.44 26.88
N ALA A 156 -0.57 1.40 27.68
CA ALA A 156 -1.11 2.57 28.37
C ALA A 156 -0.07 3.23 29.30
N GLU A 157 -0.16 4.55 29.44
CA GLU A 157 0.76 5.34 30.28
C GLU A 157 0.32 5.44 31.75
N ASP A 158 -0.70 4.70 32.13
CA ASP A 158 -1.23 4.61 33.49
C ASP A 158 -0.22 4.03 34.50
N GLY A 159 -0.41 4.32 35.77
CA GLY A 159 0.44 3.80 36.84
C GLY A 159 1.91 4.21 36.74
N GLY A 160 2.20 5.35 36.10
CA GLY A 160 3.55 5.86 35.93
C GLY A 160 4.33 5.28 34.74
N ALA A 161 3.68 4.52 33.84
CA ALA A 161 4.30 3.90 32.66
C ALA A 161 4.44 4.89 31.47
N THR A 162 4.90 6.09 31.71
CA THR A 162 5.03 7.16 30.70
C THR A 162 6.11 6.85 29.66
N ARG A 163 5.92 7.37 28.40
CA ARG A 163 6.88 7.23 27.28
C ARG A 163 7.97 8.31 27.26
N SER A 164 7.86 9.33 28.10
CA SER A 164 8.70 10.52 28.03
C SER A 164 10.14 10.30 28.54
N GLY A 165 11.12 10.89 27.86
CA GLY A 165 12.48 11.06 28.37
C GLY A 165 13.34 9.81 28.31
N GLN A 166 13.90 9.43 29.48
CA GLN A 166 14.77 8.28 29.62
C GLN A 166 13.96 6.97 29.77
N TYR A 167 14.63 5.82 29.66
CA TYR A 167 14.01 4.52 29.88
C TYR A 167 13.22 4.45 31.19
N ASN A 168 11.94 4.11 31.07
CA ASN A 168 11.02 3.96 32.20
C ASN A 168 10.88 2.48 32.60
N PRO A 169 11.40 2.08 33.78
CA PRO A 169 11.36 0.67 34.20
C PRO A 169 9.94 0.15 34.47
N VAL A 170 9.00 1.02 34.87
CA VAL A 170 7.58 0.62 35.06
C VAL A 170 6.98 0.24 33.72
N ARG A 171 7.21 1.02 32.68
CA ARG A 171 6.78 0.73 31.32
C ARG A 171 7.49 -0.53 30.78
N GLY A 172 8.80 -0.65 31.03
CA GLY A 172 9.59 -1.82 30.66
C GLY A 172 9.04 -3.11 31.23
N ALA A 173 8.63 -3.11 32.51
CA ALA A 173 8.03 -4.29 33.17
C ALA A 173 6.70 -4.70 32.51
N LYS A 174 5.82 -3.76 32.11
CA LYS A 174 4.60 -4.06 31.36
C LYS A 174 4.91 -4.70 30.00
N ILE A 175 5.95 -4.22 29.32
CA ILE A 175 6.37 -4.75 28.01
C ILE A 175 6.93 -6.15 28.12
N ILE A 176 7.81 -6.40 29.09
CA ILE A 176 8.33 -7.75 29.40
C ILE A 176 7.16 -8.72 29.67
N ALA A 177 6.20 -8.33 30.53
CA ALA A 177 5.04 -9.14 30.81
C ALA A 177 4.21 -9.44 29.54
N ARG A 178 4.00 -8.44 28.67
CA ARG A 178 3.30 -8.62 27.39
C ARG A 178 4.08 -9.55 26.46
N GLY A 179 5.39 -9.44 26.39
CA GLY A 179 6.25 -10.35 25.63
C GLY A 179 6.11 -11.79 26.07
N LYS A 180 6.09 -12.06 27.39
CA LYS A 180 5.86 -13.41 27.92
C LYS A 180 4.50 -13.97 27.55
N GLN A 181 3.44 -13.14 27.57
CA GLN A 181 2.11 -13.56 27.10
C GLN A 181 2.08 -13.91 25.59
N ILE A 182 2.85 -13.19 24.77
CA ILE A 182 3.00 -13.52 23.36
C ILE A 182 3.67 -14.89 23.21
N LEU A 183 4.73 -15.18 23.99
CA LEU A 183 5.39 -16.49 23.97
C LEU A 183 4.47 -17.62 24.45
N ASP A 184 3.66 -17.39 25.48
CA ASP A 184 2.68 -18.39 25.96
C ASP A 184 1.66 -18.75 24.88
N ARG A 185 1.30 -17.80 24.00
CA ARG A 185 0.42 -18.05 22.87
C ARG A 185 1.12 -18.74 21.71
N VAL A 186 2.30 -18.27 21.33
CA VAL A 186 3.07 -18.76 20.17
C VAL A 186 3.61 -20.16 20.40
N ALA A 187 4.21 -20.41 21.56
CA ALA A 187 4.93 -21.64 21.89
C ALA A 187 4.69 -22.00 23.37
N PRO A 188 3.47 -22.41 23.74
CA PRO A 188 3.14 -22.72 25.13
C PRO A 188 4.05 -23.82 25.69
N LEU A 189 4.40 -23.70 26.96
CA LEU A 189 5.17 -24.69 27.69
C LEU A 189 4.30 -25.90 28.08
N ALA A 190 4.88 -27.08 28.17
CA ALA A 190 4.18 -28.30 28.58
C ALA A 190 3.57 -28.18 30.00
N ARG A 191 4.17 -27.33 30.83
CA ARG A 191 3.65 -26.90 32.14
C ARG A 191 4.09 -25.47 32.43
N GLY A 192 3.31 -24.73 33.23
CA GLY A 192 3.62 -23.36 33.61
C GLY A 192 3.52 -22.35 32.46
N GLU A 193 4.09 -21.19 32.68
CA GLU A 193 4.07 -20.07 31.75
C GLU A 193 5.46 -19.47 31.56
N HIS A 194 5.72 -18.84 30.42
CA HIS A 194 7.02 -18.21 30.12
C HIS A 194 7.41 -17.11 31.13
N ARG A 195 6.45 -16.50 31.85
CA ARG A 195 6.75 -15.55 32.93
C ARG A 195 7.54 -16.17 34.09
N GLN A 196 7.44 -17.50 34.29
CA GLN A 196 8.13 -18.26 35.34
C GLN A 196 9.52 -18.72 34.90
N ALA A 197 9.85 -18.59 33.60
CA ALA A 197 11.10 -19.04 33.06
C ALA A 197 12.29 -18.28 33.67
N THR A 198 13.33 -19.04 34.05
CA THR A 198 14.60 -18.50 34.55
C THR A 198 15.76 -18.77 33.59
N ARG A 199 15.61 -19.74 32.69
CA ARG A 199 16.62 -20.12 31.71
C ARG A 199 16.00 -20.82 30.51
N TYR A 200 16.56 -20.58 29.32
CA TYR A 200 16.33 -21.33 28.09
C TYR A 200 17.65 -22.00 27.67
N PHE A 201 17.58 -23.24 27.22
CA PHE A 201 18.75 -23.98 26.72
C PHE A 201 18.31 -25.07 25.74
N ILE A 202 19.20 -25.50 24.89
CA ILE A 202 18.98 -26.60 23.95
C ILE A 202 19.68 -27.85 24.46
N ALA A 203 18.97 -28.97 24.55
CA ALA A 203 19.52 -30.28 24.85
C ALA A 203 19.02 -31.29 23.81
N GLY A 204 19.94 -31.94 23.11
CA GLY A 204 19.60 -32.69 21.91
C GLY A 204 19.05 -31.75 20.83
N ASP A 205 17.89 -32.06 20.30
CA ASP A 205 17.16 -31.29 19.29
C ASP A 205 15.96 -30.51 19.88
N HIS A 206 15.87 -30.38 21.22
CA HIS A 206 14.75 -29.80 21.92
C HIS A 206 15.12 -28.53 22.66
N LEU A 207 14.16 -27.55 22.61
CA LEU A 207 14.22 -26.41 23.51
C LEU A 207 13.70 -26.78 24.88
N ASN A 208 14.52 -26.50 25.90
CA ASN A 208 14.23 -26.72 27.31
C ASN A 208 14.15 -25.38 28.03
N VAL A 209 13.22 -25.30 28.99
CA VAL A 209 12.97 -24.11 29.81
C VAL A 209 12.97 -24.49 31.29
N THR A 210 13.78 -23.79 32.09
CA THR A 210 13.85 -24.00 33.55
C THR A 210 12.77 -23.11 34.21
N LEU A 211 11.92 -23.73 35.03
CA LEU A 211 10.88 -23.12 35.88
C LEU A 211 11.18 -23.49 37.34
N GLY A 212 11.86 -22.61 38.10
CA GLY A 212 12.34 -22.95 39.44
C GLY A 212 13.33 -24.12 39.38
N ASP A 213 12.98 -25.27 39.97
CA ASP A 213 13.81 -26.49 39.97
C ASP A 213 13.40 -27.49 38.85
N GLU A 214 12.33 -27.21 38.11
CA GLU A 214 11.85 -28.07 37.02
C GLU A 214 12.38 -27.64 35.66
N THR A 215 12.55 -28.60 34.77
CA THR A 215 12.82 -28.37 33.33
C THR A 215 11.65 -28.88 32.52
N VAL A 216 11.12 -28.05 31.66
CA VAL A 216 9.98 -28.35 30.78
C VAL A 216 10.33 -28.06 29.31
N GLY A 217 9.66 -28.75 28.38
CA GLY A 217 9.70 -28.45 26.96
C GLY A 217 8.52 -27.66 26.50
N LEU A 218 8.39 -27.48 25.17
CA LEU A 218 7.20 -26.94 24.53
C LEU A 218 6.10 -27.99 24.42
N VAL A 219 4.84 -27.57 24.43
CA VAL A 219 3.69 -28.43 24.07
C VAL A 219 3.87 -29.03 22.69
N ASP A 220 4.34 -28.23 21.75
CA ASP A 220 4.67 -28.64 20.38
C ASP A 220 6.16 -28.36 20.12
N PRO A 221 7.02 -29.38 20.22
CA PRO A 221 8.46 -29.22 19.99
C PRO A 221 8.81 -28.76 18.56
N ALA A 222 7.97 -29.02 17.56
CA ALA A 222 8.20 -28.63 16.17
C ALA A 222 8.17 -27.12 15.94
N LYS A 223 7.68 -26.35 16.92
CA LYS A 223 7.74 -24.89 16.89
C LYS A 223 9.14 -24.33 17.07
N PHE A 224 10.06 -25.08 17.67
CA PHE A 224 11.47 -24.71 17.79
C PHE A 224 12.20 -25.09 16.50
N VAL A 225 12.66 -24.07 15.74
CA VAL A 225 13.25 -24.28 14.41
C VAL A 225 14.70 -23.84 14.28
N GLY A 226 15.25 -23.11 15.26
CA GLY A 226 16.63 -22.66 15.20
C GLY A 226 17.08 -21.89 16.44
N TYR A 227 18.38 -21.57 16.49
CA TYR A 227 19.01 -20.79 17.56
C TYR A 227 20.31 -20.14 17.11
N LEU A 228 20.79 -19.18 17.91
CA LEU A 228 22.11 -18.56 17.78
C LEU A 228 22.91 -18.76 19.09
N GLY A 229 24.23 -18.84 18.98
CA GLY A 229 25.11 -19.00 20.12
C GLY A 229 25.24 -20.45 20.60
N PRO A 230 25.86 -20.70 21.78
CA PRO A 230 26.01 -22.03 22.34
C PRO A 230 24.67 -22.65 22.76
N ALA A 231 24.47 -23.94 22.49
CA ALA A 231 23.22 -24.64 22.84
C ALA A 231 22.89 -24.57 24.35
N ALA A 232 23.88 -24.62 25.24
CA ALA A 232 23.67 -24.51 26.68
C ALA A 232 23.30 -23.12 27.16
N SER A 233 23.57 -22.06 26.37
CA SER A 233 23.29 -20.66 26.68
C SER A 233 23.04 -19.86 25.39
N PRO A 234 21.93 -20.11 24.71
CA PRO A 234 21.67 -19.47 23.41
C PRO A 234 21.56 -17.96 23.56
N GLU A 235 22.06 -17.25 22.56
CA GLU A 235 21.91 -15.79 22.40
C GLU A 235 20.55 -15.44 21.79
N ALA A 236 20.01 -16.35 20.96
CA ALA A 236 18.66 -16.26 20.42
C ALA A 236 18.05 -17.65 20.19
N ILE A 237 16.72 -17.71 20.32
CA ILE A 237 15.90 -18.88 20.02
C ILE A 237 14.94 -18.47 18.90
N LEU A 238 14.82 -19.30 17.88
CA LEU A 238 13.91 -19.10 16.77
C LEU A 238 12.72 -20.06 16.86
N LEU A 239 11.53 -19.50 16.97
CA LEU A 239 10.27 -20.22 16.98
C LEU A 239 9.53 -19.98 15.66
N ARG A 240 8.65 -20.90 15.27
CA ARG A 240 7.76 -20.73 14.10
C ARG A 240 6.31 -20.99 14.49
N HIS A 241 5.41 -20.06 14.08
CA HIS A 241 3.97 -20.19 14.33
C HIS A 241 3.16 -19.56 13.19
N HIS A 242 2.16 -20.26 12.67
CA HIS A 242 1.34 -19.86 11.50
C HIS A 242 2.18 -19.40 10.28
N GLY A 243 3.37 -20.01 10.12
CA GLY A 243 4.29 -19.67 9.03
C GLY A 243 5.25 -18.52 9.33
N LEU A 244 5.00 -17.71 10.36
CA LEU A 244 5.86 -16.61 10.80
C LEU A 244 6.90 -17.05 11.82
N HIS A 245 8.07 -16.41 11.79
CA HIS A 245 9.15 -16.67 12.75
C HIS A 245 9.13 -15.63 13.88
N VAL A 246 9.45 -16.12 15.09
CA VAL A 246 9.57 -15.33 16.31
C VAL A 246 10.94 -15.61 16.91
N GLU A 247 11.82 -14.61 16.95
CA GLU A 247 13.12 -14.69 17.56
C GLU A 247 13.08 -14.16 18.98
N VAL A 248 13.43 -14.97 19.94
CA VAL A 248 13.59 -14.59 21.35
C VAL A 248 15.06 -14.30 21.61
N ARG A 249 15.42 -13.05 21.80
CA ARG A 249 16.81 -12.63 22.08
C ARG A 249 17.10 -12.69 23.57
N ILE A 250 18.21 -13.31 23.93
CA ILE A 250 18.64 -13.50 25.32
C ILE A 250 19.97 -12.77 25.51
N ASN A 251 19.96 -11.76 26.36
CA ASN A 251 21.16 -10.99 26.68
C ASN A 251 21.06 -10.39 28.11
N ARG A 252 21.64 -11.07 29.08
CA ARG A 252 21.62 -10.65 30.49
C ARG A 252 22.48 -9.42 30.79
N SER A 253 23.32 -8.95 29.87
CA SER A 253 24.05 -7.69 30.01
C SER A 253 23.26 -6.46 29.55
N HIS A 254 22.22 -6.68 28.69
CA HIS A 254 21.32 -5.63 28.22
C HIS A 254 20.43 -5.12 29.35
N PRO A 255 20.13 -3.81 29.47
CA PRO A 255 19.29 -3.27 30.55
C PRO A 255 17.94 -3.98 30.72
N VAL A 256 17.25 -4.28 29.59
CA VAL A 256 15.97 -5.02 29.60
C VAL A 256 16.18 -6.48 30.02
N GLY A 257 17.20 -7.15 29.49
CA GLY A 257 17.50 -8.54 29.85
C GLY A 257 17.95 -8.73 31.30
N LYS A 258 18.52 -7.69 31.95
CA LYS A 258 18.77 -7.69 33.41
C LYS A 258 17.51 -7.69 34.24
N ALA A 259 16.42 -7.08 33.72
CA ALA A 259 15.13 -6.99 34.37
C ALA A 259 14.26 -8.25 34.15
N ASP A 260 14.59 -9.09 33.16
CA ASP A 260 13.90 -10.34 32.85
C ASP A 260 14.56 -11.54 33.56
N THR A 261 13.77 -12.37 34.21
CA THR A 261 14.27 -13.56 34.98
C THR A 261 15.07 -14.53 34.11
N ALA A 262 14.67 -14.72 32.85
CA ALA A 262 15.34 -15.60 31.89
C ALA A 262 16.38 -14.85 31.02
N GLY A 263 16.50 -13.53 31.18
CA GLY A 263 17.44 -12.71 30.40
C GLY A 263 16.95 -12.31 29.02
N ILE A 264 15.64 -12.39 28.73
CA ILE A 264 15.09 -11.95 27.45
C ILE A 264 15.25 -10.44 27.33
N SER A 265 15.99 -10.02 26.30
CA SER A 265 16.25 -8.62 26.01
C SER A 265 15.31 -8.04 24.95
N ASP A 266 14.74 -8.89 24.08
CA ASP A 266 13.80 -8.52 23.04
C ASP A 266 13.07 -9.76 22.47
N ILE A 267 11.92 -9.51 21.84
CA ILE A 267 11.24 -10.45 20.96
C ILE A 267 11.17 -9.78 19.60
N VAL A 268 11.71 -10.43 18.58
CA VAL A 268 11.72 -9.92 17.21
C VAL A 268 10.82 -10.77 16.34
N LEU A 269 9.87 -10.15 15.68
CA LEU A 269 8.94 -10.84 14.79
C LEU A 269 9.34 -10.70 13.33
N GLU A 270 9.08 -11.73 12.56
CA GLU A 270 8.93 -11.63 11.13
C GLU A 270 7.67 -10.82 10.86
N SER A 271 7.82 -9.59 10.32
CA SER A 271 6.78 -8.55 10.34
C SER A 271 6.32 -8.18 8.94
N ALA A 272 7.00 -7.24 8.27
CA ALA A 272 6.65 -6.86 6.90
C ALA A 272 7.10 -7.95 5.91
N ILE A 273 6.21 -8.88 5.60
CA ILE A 273 6.51 -10.01 4.71
C ILE A 273 6.79 -9.52 3.30
N SER A 274 6.02 -8.54 2.84
CA SER A 274 6.19 -7.88 1.56
C SER A 274 6.06 -6.37 1.70
N THR A 275 6.62 -5.65 0.74
CA THR A 275 6.58 -4.17 0.68
C THR A 275 6.33 -3.73 -0.75
N ILE A 276 5.35 -2.88 -0.96
CA ILE A 276 5.07 -2.24 -2.23
C ILE A 276 5.85 -0.94 -2.29
N VAL A 277 6.80 -0.86 -3.23
CA VAL A 277 7.52 0.37 -3.59
C VAL A 277 6.65 1.12 -4.58
N ASP A 278 6.12 2.26 -4.17
CA ASP A 278 5.02 2.93 -4.84
C ASP A 278 5.47 4.07 -5.75
N PHE A 279 5.07 4.00 -7.04
CA PHE A 279 5.24 5.05 -8.04
C PHE A 279 3.94 5.83 -8.30
N GLU A 280 2.87 5.54 -7.54
CA GLU A 280 1.52 6.02 -7.82
C GLU A 280 1.03 6.98 -6.71
N ASP A 281 0.11 6.59 -5.84
CA ASP A 281 -0.62 7.50 -4.96
C ASP A 281 0.22 8.18 -3.87
N SER A 282 1.30 7.55 -3.44
CA SER A 282 2.15 8.09 -2.38
C SER A 282 3.28 9.00 -2.86
N VAL A 283 3.36 9.29 -4.18
CA VAL A 283 4.40 10.15 -4.74
C VAL A 283 3.84 11.34 -5.51
N ALA A 284 4.64 12.41 -5.60
CA ALA A 284 4.35 13.61 -6.37
C ALA A 284 5.37 13.76 -7.50
N THR A 285 5.35 12.83 -8.46
CA THR A 285 6.21 12.83 -9.64
C THR A 285 5.46 13.44 -10.82
N VAL A 286 5.87 14.60 -11.30
CA VAL A 286 5.13 15.37 -12.30
C VAL A 286 5.92 15.63 -13.59
N ASP A 287 7.21 15.32 -13.62
CA ASP A 287 8.08 15.54 -14.75
C ASP A 287 9.16 14.45 -14.90
N ALA A 288 9.94 14.53 -15.97
CA ALA A 288 11.01 13.57 -16.26
C ALA A 288 12.09 13.52 -15.18
N ALA A 289 12.37 14.62 -14.48
CA ALA A 289 13.39 14.66 -13.44
C ALA A 289 12.92 13.87 -12.21
N ASP A 290 11.67 14.11 -11.76
CA ASP A 290 11.05 13.38 -10.66
C ASP A 290 10.99 11.86 -10.97
N LYS A 291 10.55 11.52 -12.20
CA LYS A 291 10.46 10.13 -12.66
C LYS A 291 11.83 9.44 -12.69
N THR A 292 12.84 10.14 -13.19
CA THR A 292 14.23 9.64 -13.21
C THR A 292 14.75 9.36 -11.81
N ALA A 293 14.50 10.25 -10.84
CA ALA A 293 14.89 10.05 -9.45
C ALA A 293 14.19 8.83 -8.83
N ALA A 294 12.90 8.64 -9.11
CA ALA A 294 12.13 7.48 -8.67
C ALA A 294 12.71 6.16 -9.23
N TYR A 295 12.97 6.10 -10.54
CA TYR A 295 13.59 4.92 -11.16
C TYR A 295 14.99 4.65 -10.63
N ARG A 296 15.78 5.67 -10.29
CA ARG A 296 17.11 5.52 -9.70
C ARG A 296 17.03 4.83 -8.31
N THR A 297 16.03 5.15 -7.52
CA THR A 297 15.81 4.46 -6.24
C THR A 297 15.48 2.97 -6.46
N TRP A 298 14.59 2.66 -7.41
CA TRP A 298 14.24 1.28 -7.77
C TRP A 298 15.46 0.51 -8.31
N LEU A 299 16.29 1.17 -9.12
CA LEU A 299 17.54 0.58 -9.63
C LEU A 299 18.49 0.18 -8.48
N GLY A 300 18.67 1.06 -7.51
CA GLY A 300 19.50 0.78 -6.33
C GLY A 300 18.99 -0.41 -5.52
N LEU A 301 17.66 -0.59 -5.41
CA LEU A 301 17.04 -1.75 -4.76
C LEU A 301 17.31 -3.04 -5.54
N MET A 302 17.07 -3.05 -6.85
CA MET A 302 17.22 -4.23 -7.69
C MET A 302 18.68 -4.64 -7.91
N LYS A 303 19.61 -3.69 -7.81
CA LYS A 303 21.05 -3.97 -7.76
C LYS A 303 21.55 -4.37 -6.36
N GLY A 304 20.73 -4.20 -5.32
CA GLY A 304 21.13 -4.41 -3.93
C GLY A 304 22.14 -3.37 -3.41
N THR A 305 22.25 -2.20 -4.05
CA THR A 305 23.25 -1.17 -3.77
C THR A 305 22.68 0.11 -3.17
N LEU A 306 21.35 0.18 -2.99
CA LEU A 306 20.72 1.37 -2.41
C LEU A 306 21.29 1.64 -1.01
N ALA A 307 21.76 2.87 -0.81
CA ALA A 307 22.23 3.36 0.47
C ALA A 307 21.65 4.75 0.76
N ALA A 308 21.41 5.03 2.03
CA ALA A 308 20.98 6.35 2.49
C ALA A 308 21.80 6.77 3.70
N GLU A 309 22.41 7.96 3.62
CA GLU A 309 23.13 8.59 4.73
C GLU A 309 22.15 9.43 5.54
N PHE A 310 22.28 9.39 6.83
CA PHE A 310 21.52 10.24 7.77
C PHE A 310 22.30 10.46 9.07
N GLU A 311 21.94 11.49 9.77
CA GLU A 311 22.52 11.78 11.08
C GLU A 311 21.56 11.32 12.20
N LYS A 312 22.07 10.60 13.18
CA LYS A 312 21.35 10.22 14.40
C LYS A 312 22.24 10.48 15.61
N SER A 313 21.76 11.32 16.53
CA SER A 313 22.49 11.69 17.77
C SER A 313 23.91 12.19 17.50
N GLY A 314 24.09 13.05 16.49
CA GLY A 314 25.37 13.63 16.10
C GLY A 314 26.33 12.67 15.39
N ARG A 315 25.87 11.47 14.98
CA ARG A 315 26.68 10.49 14.23
C ARG A 315 26.12 10.27 12.84
N LYS A 316 26.97 10.35 11.83
CA LYS A 316 26.63 9.92 10.46
C LYS A 316 26.47 8.41 10.44
N MET A 317 25.37 7.97 9.89
CA MET A 317 25.03 6.55 9.71
C MET A 317 24.64 6.31 8.26
N THR A 318 25.06 5.19 7.73
CA THR A 318 24.63 4.71 6.41
C THR A 318 23.68 3.53 6.59
N ARG A 319 22.50 3.60 6.01
CA ARG A 319 21.55 2.50 5.94
C ARG A 319 21.63 1.84 4.58
N GLN A 320 21.63 0.52 4.57
CA GLN A 320 21.65 -0.33 3.39
C GLN A 320 20.63 -1.46 3.58
N LEU A 321 20.42 -2.27 2.54
CA LEU A 321 19.61 -3.49 2.65
C LEU A 321 20.27 -4.49 3.59
N ASN A 322 19.50 -5.05 4.52
CA ASN A 322 19.99 -6.06 5.47
C ASN A 322 20.36 -7.35 4.73
N PRO A 323 21.43 -8.07 5.15
CA PRO A 323 21.71 -9.41 4.67
C PRO A 323 20.64 -10.41 5.15
N ASP A 324 20.64 -11.59 4.55
CA ASP A 324 19.87 -12.72 5.06
C ASP A 324 20.40 -13.16 6.42
N ARG A 325 19.56 -13.84 7.20
CA ARG A 325 19.81 -14.23 8.59
C ARG A 325 20.02 -15.72 8.67
N GLU A 326 21.08 -16.15 9.32
CA GLU A 326 21.43 -17.56 9.47
C GLU A 326 21.25 -18.01 10.92
N PHE A 327 20.64 -19.16 11.10
CA PHE A 327 20.43 -19.82 12.41
C PHE A 327 20.92 -21.27 12.34
N GLN A 328 21.40 -21.79 13.46
CA GLN A 328 21.63 -23.21 13.61
C GLN A 328 20.29 -23.93 13.78
N THR A 329 20.09 -25.03 13.05
CA THR A 329 18.89 -25.85 13.28
C THR A 329 19.09 -26.83 14.43
N PRO A 330 18.04 -27.30 15.09
CA PRO A 330 18.16 -28.31 16.15
C PRO A 330 18.87 -29.57 15.72
N GLN A 331 18.82 -29.94 14.45
CA GLN A 331 19.45 -31.14 13.87
C GLN A 331 20.89 -30.89 13.38
N GLY A 332 21.47 -29.70 13.63
CA GLY A 332 22.87 -29.39 13.32
C GLY A 332 23.12 -28.83 11.91
N GLY A 333 22.06 -28.43 11.19
CA GLY A 333 22.15 -27.71 9.91
C GLY A 333 22.08 -26.19 10.07
N THR A 334 22.00 -25.49 8.94
CA THR A 334 21.78 -24.04 8.87
C THR A 334 20.42 -23.74 8.27
N LEU A 335 19.67 -22.84 8.89
CA LEU A 335 18.44 -22.25 8.37
C LEU A 335 18.73 -20.80 7.98
N THR A 336 18.57 -20.47 6.69
CA THR A 336 18.72 -19.11 6.19
C THR A 336 17.36 -18.50 5.93
N LEU A 337 17.08 -17.36 6.54
CA LEU A 337 15.83 -16.61 6.40
C LEU A 337 16.09 -15.25 5.74
N PRO A 338 15.12 -14.72 4.94
CA PRO A 338 15.25 -13.40 4.35
C PRO A 338 15.45 -12.31 5.41
N GLY A 339 16.46 -11.47 5.22
CA GLY A 339 16.67 -10.29 6.06
C GLY A 339 15.76 -9.10 5.68
N ARG A 340 15.06 -9.20 4.53
CA ARG A 340 14.31 -8.14 3.90
C ARG A 340 12.90 -8.60 3.51
N SER A 341 11.96 -7.63 3.41
CA SER A 341 10.67 -7.83 2.75
C SER A 341 10.87 -8.21 1.28
N LEU A 342 9.98 -9.02 0.74
CA LEU A 342 9.84 -9.16 -0.71
C LEU A 342 9.28 -7.86 -1.28
N LEU A 343 9.97 -7.28 -2.26
CA LEU A 343 9.58 -6.01 -2.87
C LEU A 343 8.70 -6.23 -4.09
N LEU A 344 7.57 -5.54 -4.12
CA LEU A 344 6.72 -5.34 -5.29
C LEU A 344 6.86 -3.88 -5.73
N VAL A 345 6.55 -3.56 -6.97
CA VAL A 345 6.50 -2.18 -7.48
C VAL A 345 5.09 -1.86 -7.92
N ARG A 346 4.51 -0.73 -7.46
CA ARG A 346 3.22 -0.26 -7.97
C ARG A 346 3.47 0.80 -9.04
N ASN A 347 3.16 0.45 -10.29
CA ASN A 347 3.18 1.35 -11.44
C ASN A 347 1.90 2.21 -11.46
N VAL A 348 1.89 3.28 -12.25
CA VAL A 348 0.70 4.14 -12.37
C VAL A 348 -0.44 3.48 -13.16
N GLY A 349 -1.65 4.01 -13.01
CA GLY A 349 -2.85 3.61 -13.73
C GLY A 349 -2.81 3.92 -15.23
N LEU A 350 -3.85 3.49 -15.95
CA LEU A 350 -3.95 3.69 -17.41
C LEU A 350 -4.26 5.14 -17.81
N HIS A 351 -4.85 5.92 -16.89
CA HIS A 351 -5.30 7.30 -17.13
C HIS A 351 -4.16 8.32 -17.14
N MET A 352 -2.95 7.94 -16.68
CA MET A 352 -1.82 8.84 -16.58
C MET A 352 -1.03 8.91 -17.87
N TYR A 353 -0.61 10.14 -18.23
CA TYR A 353 0.27 10.45 -19.35
C TYR A 353 1.51 11.18 -18.84
N THR A 354 2.63 11.06 -19.59
CA THR A 354 3.91 11.68 -19.21
C THR A 354 4.54 12.36 -20.41
N ASP A 355 5.23 13.49 -20.15
CA ASP A 355 6.08 14.18 -21.12
C ASP A 355 7.53 13.68 -21.08
N ALA A 356 7.89 12.81 -20.14
CA ALA A 356 9.24 12.23 -20.07
C ALA A 356 9.63 11.50 -21.37
N VAL A 357 8.63 11.02 -22.12
CA VAL A 357 8.76 10.50 -23.48
C VAL A 357 7.60 11.00 -24.32
N LEU A 358 7.89 11.57 -25.48
CA LEU A 358 6.88 11.96 -26.47
C LEU A 358 6.93 11.02 -27.66
N ASP A 359 5.78 10.77 -28.28
CA ASP A 359 5.65 9.98 -29.48
C ASP A 359 6.24 10.69 -30.73
N GLU A 360 6.12 10.05 -31.90
CA GLU A 360 6.61 10.60 -33.15
C GLU A 360 5.90 11.90 -33.58
N HIS A 361 4.72 12.18 -33.02
CA HIS A 361 3.93 13.38 -33.24
C HIS A 361 4.13 14.46 -32.16
N GLY A 362 5.04 14.21 -31.18
CA GLY A 362 5.31 15.12 -30.07
C GLY A 362 4.23 15.11 -28.98
N LYS A 363 3.38 14.08 -28.94
CA LYS A 363 2.36 13.90 -27.88
C LYS A 363 2.92 13.07 -26.73
N GLN A 364 2.45 13.37 -25.54
CA GLN A 364 2.71 12.55 -24.34
C GLN A 364 2.26 11.10 -24.55
N ILE A 365 3.01 10.15 -24.01
CA ILE A 365 2.65 8.73 -24.02
C ILE A 365 1.94 8.31 -22.72
N PRO A 366 1.18 7.20 -22.73
CA PRO A 366 0.66 6.63 -21.48
C PRO A 366 1.80 6.30 -20.51
N GLU A 367 1.79 6.94 -19.34
CA GLU A 367 2.84 6.81 -18.33
C GLU A 367 3.01 5.37 -17.83
N GLY A 368 1.90 4.63 -17.73
CA GLY A 368 1.92 3.23 -17.31
C GLY A 368 2.70 2.31 -18.27
N MET A 369 2.87 2.68 -19.55
CA MET A 369 3.73 1.94 -20.48
C MET A 369 5.21 2.21 -20.22
N LEU A 370 5.56 3.47 -19.90
CA LEU A 370 6.92 3.82 -19.49
C LEU A 370 7.29 3.12 -18.18
N ASP A 371 6.39 3.12 -17.20
CA ASP A 371 6.61 2.40 -15.94
C ASP A 371 6.81 0.90 -16.19
N ALA A 372 5.96 0.28 -17.01
CA ALA A 372 6.09 -1.15 -17.33
C ALA A 372 7.45 -1.48 -17.95
N LEU A 373 7.95 -0.64 -18.88
CA LEU A 373 9.29 -0.80 -19.43
C LEU A 373 10.36 -0.59 -18.36
N ALA A 374 10.38 0.58 -17.73
CA ALA A 374 11.49 1.00 -16.86
C ALA A 374 11.61 0.12 -15.62
N THR A 375 10.49 -0.15 -14.93
CA THR A 375 10.53 -0.97 -13.71
C THR A 375 10.89 -2.43 -13.99
N SER A 376 10.45 -2.99 -15.14
CA SER A 376 10.81 -4.36 -15.55
C SER A 376 12.26 -4.46 -16.04
N LEU A 377 12.74 -3.49 -16.86
CA LEU A 377 14.12 -3.45 -17.31
C LEU A 377 15.10 -3.34 -16.13
N ILE A 378 14.77 -2.49 -15.15
CA ILE A 378 15.54 -2.36 -13.91
C ILE A 378 15.54 -3.68 -13.12
N ALA A 379 14.41 -4.37 -13.04
CA ALA A 379 14.30 -5.63 -12.32
C ALA A 379 15.12 -6.79 -12.96
N VAL A 380 15.55 -6.65 -14.22
CA VAL A 380 16.49 -7.61 -14.84
C VAL A 380 17.78 -7.75 -14.03
N HIS A 381 18.21 -6.70 -13.32
CA HIS A 381 19.37 -6.79 -12.42
C HIS A 381 19.14 -7.80 -11.29
N ASP A 382 17.96 -7.80 -10.65
CA ASP A 382 17.62 -8.81 -9.63
C ASP A 382 17.50 -10.20 -10.25
N LEU A 383 16.81 -10.35 -11.38
CA LEU A 383 16.63 -11.64 -12.05
C LEU A 383 17.97 -12.30 -12.41
N ARG A 384 18.98 -11.52 -12.80
CA ARG A 384 20.32 -11.97 -13.18
C ARG A 384 21.33 -11.97 -12.02
N SER A 385 20.96 -11.41 -10.87
CA SER A 385 21.85 -11.32 -9.71
C SER A 385 22.25 -12.70 -9.19
N ARG A 386 23.56 -12.85 -8.92
CA ARG A 386 24.15 -13.98 -8.19
C ARG A 386 24.66 -13.56 -6.82
N GLY A 387 24.44 -12.29 -6.45
CA GLY A 387 24.85 -11.73 -5.16
C GLY A 387 23.97 -12.20 -4.00
N PRO A 388 24.40 -11.90 -2.76
CA PRO A 388 23.65 -12.27 -1.55
C PRO A 388 22.36 -11.45 -1.36
N ILE A 389 22.27 -10.28 -1.99
CA ILE A 389 21.08 -9.44 -1.97
C ILE A 389 20.26 -9.74 -3.22
N LYS A 390 19.18 -10.48 -3.07
CA LYS A 390 18.27 -10.86 -4.13
C LYS A 390 16.82 -10.64 -3.65
N ASN A 391 15.97 -10.09 -4.51
CA ASN A 391 14.56 -9.84 -4.20
C ASN A 391 13.73 -11.12 -4.39
N SER A 392 13.57 -11.59 -5.63
CA SER A 392 12.80 -12.79 -5.92
C SER A 392 13.70 -14.03 -6.00
N ARG A 393 13.38 -15.05 -5.23
CA ARG A 393 14.07 -16.35 -5.25
C ARG A 393 13.57 -17.26 -6.34
N THR A 394 12.35 -17.04 -6.81
CA THR A 394 11.70 -17.81 -7.89
C THR A 394 11.93 -17.21 -9.29
N GLY A 395 12.57 -16.04 -9.38
CA GLY A 395 12.86 -15.37 -10.64
C GLY A 395 11.65 -14.66 -11.25
N SER A 396 10.82 -14.05 -10.42
CA SER A 396 9.64 -13.27 -10.82
C SER A 396 9.80 -11.78 -10.52
N VAL A 397 9.08 -10.93 -11.25
CA VAL A 397 8.94 -9.50 -10.99
C VAL A 397 7.49 -9.21 -10.66
N TYR A 398 7.23 -8.55 -9.55
CA TYR A 398 5.90 -8.33 -9.01
C TYR A 398 5.46 -6.89 -9.21
N ILE A 399 4.46 -6.68 -10.08
CA ILE A 399 3.95 -5.36 -10.47
C ILE A 399 2.52 -5.21 -9.96
N VAL A 400 2.29 -4.24 -9.09
CA VAL A 400 0.95 -3.84 -8.66
C VAL A 400 0.37 -2.90 -9.71
N LYS A 401 -0.84 -3.19 -10.17
CA LYS A 401 -1.54 -2.36 -11.16
C LYS A 401 -2.79 -1.76 -10.54
N PRO A 402 -2.80 -0.43 -10.32
CA PRO A 402 -3.91 0.29 -9.70
C PRO A 402 -4.96 0.72 -10.73
N LYS A 403 -6.14 1.10 -10.22
CA LYS A 403 -7.17 1.87 -10.92
C LYS A 403 -7.58 1.29 -12.28
N LEU A 404 -7.70 -0.07 -12.35
CA LEU A 404 -8.26 -0.76 -13.50
C LEU A 404 -9.79 -0.83 -13.41
N HIS A 405 -10.48 -0.51 -14.50
CA HIS A 405 -11.94 -0.55 -14.59
C HIS A 405 -12.40 -1.77 -15.40
N GLY A 406 -12.43 -2.91 -14.74
CA GLY A 406 -12.99 -4.16 -15.26
C GLY A 406 -12.02 -5.04 -16.07
N PRO A 407 -12.55 -6.14 -16.64
CA PRO A 407 -11.73 -7.20 -17.21
C PRO A 407 -11.00 -6.82 -18.50
N ASP A 408 -11.53 -5.91 -19.31
CA ASP A 408 -10.87 -5.48 -20.55
C ASP A 408 -9.58 -4.70 -20.26
N GLU A 409 -9.58 -3.87 -19.23
CA GLU A 409 -8.39 -3.14 -18.80
C GLU A 409 -7.39 -4.07 -18.09
N THR A 410 -7.89 -5.06 -17.35
CA THR A 410 -7.04 -6.09 -16.78
C THR A 410 -6.35 -6.88 -17.90
N ALA A 411 -7.08 -7.32 -18.92
CA ALA A 411 -6.50 -8.00 -20.07
C ALA A 411 -5.50 -7.11 -20.84
N PHE A 412 -5.77 -5.81 -20.92
CA PHE A 412 -4.84 -4.86 -21.54
C PHE A 412 -3.54 -4.69 -20.72
N ALA A 413 -3.64 -4.62 -19.40
CA ALA A 413 -2.46 -4.60 -18.53
C ALA A 413 -1.61 -5.87 -18.71
N ILE A 414 -2.23 -7.04 -18.84
CA ILE A 414 -1.54 -8.30 -19.16
C ILE A 414 -0.87 -8.24 -20.53
N GLN A 415 -1.53 -7.68 -21.55
CA GLN A 415 -0.94 -7.51 -22.88
C GLN A 415 0.31 -6.61 -22.84
N ILE A 416 0.28 -5.51 -22.10
CA ILE A 416 1.48 -4.67 -21.92
C ILE A 416 2.62 -5.49 -21.31
N MET A 417 2.35 -6.29 -20.27
CA MET A 417 3.37 -7.14 -19.64
C MET A 417 3.95 -8.16 -20.64
N GLU A 418 3.11 -8.78 -21.48
CA GLU A 418 3.57 -9.73 -22.50
C GLU A 418 4.48 -9.09 -23.53
N GLU A 419 4.16 -7.90 -24.01
CA GLU A 419 5.01 -7.17 -24.95
C GLU A 419 6.33 -6.73 -24.30
N ILE A 420 6.32 -6.31 -23.03
CA ILE A 420 7.54 -6.00 -22.27
C ILE A 420 8.42 -7.26 -22.09
N GLU A 421 7.84 -8.40 -21.76
CA GLU A 421 8.59 -9.66 -21.64
C GLU A 421 9.28 -10.02 -22.97
N LYS A 422 8.56 -9.92 -24.08
CA LYS A 422 9.11 -10.16 -25.42
C LYS A 422 10.26 -9.20 -25.73
N LEU A 423 10.06 -7.90 -25.47
CA LEU A 423 11.06 -6.86 -25.68
C LEU A 423 12.33 -7.11 -24.88
N LEU A 424 12.20 -7.51 -23.61
CA LEU A 424 13.34 -7.73 -22.71
C LEU A 424 13.94 -9.15 -22.81
N GLY A 425 13.36 -10.03 -23.64
CA GLY A 425 13.79 -11.43 -23.76
C GLY A 425 13.57 -12.23 -22.49
N LEU A 426 12.54 -11.89 -21.71
CA LEU A 426 12.15 -12.61 -20.50
C LEU A 426 11.25 -13.81 -20.84
N ALA A 427 11.30 -14.84 -20.02
CA ALA A 427 10.37 -15.95 -20.13
C ALA A 427 8.92 -15.46 -19.92
N ARG A 428 7.97 -16.08 -20.63
CA ARG A 428 6.54 -15.78 -20.44
C ARG A 428 6.14 -15.93 -19.00
N ASN A 429 5.32 -15.01 -18.51
CA ASN A 429 4.82 -14.96 -17.14
C ASN A 429 5.91 -14.70 -16.07
N THR A 430 7.08 -14.13 -16.43
CA THR A 430 8.05 -13.61 -15.48
C THR A 430 7.47 -12.40 -14.72
N LEU A 431 6.76 -11.51 -15.43
CA LEU A 431 6.06 -10.36 -14.83
C LEU A 431 4.73 -10.84 -14.24
N LYS A 432 4.57 -10.67 -12.94
CA LYS A 432 3.36 -10.99 -12.17
C LYS A 432 2.56 -9.73 -11.91
N ILE A 433 1.25 -9.90 -11.74
CA ILE A 433 0.36 -8.79 -11.45
C ILE A 433 -0.27 -8.91 -10.07
N GLY A 434 -0.21 -7.83 -9.30
CA GLY A 434 -1.09 -7.56 -8.17
C GLY A 434 -2.24 -6.69 -8.66
N LEU A 435 -3.45 -7.22 -8.64
CA LEU A 435 -4.65 -6.52 -9.09
C LEU A 435 -5.28 -5.76 -7.91
N MET A 436 -5.34 -4.43 -8.03
CA MET A 436 -6.12 -3.63 -7.08
C MET A 436 -7.60 -3.73 -7.43
N ASP A 437 -8.39 -4.14 -6.46
CA ASP A 437 -9.85 -4.08 -6.50
C ASP A 437 -10.29 -2.77 -5.84
N GLU A 438 -10.26 -1.68 -6.60
CA GLU A 438 -10.44 -0.32 -6.06
C GLU A 438 -11.28 0.59 -6.97
N GLU A 439 -11.85 0.01 -8.03
CA GLU A 439 -12.81 0.71 -8.88
C GLU A 439 -14.10 -0.12 -8.97
N ARG A 440 -15.26 0.55 -8.98
CA ARG A 440 -16.57 -0.09 -8.87
C ARG A 440 -16.81 -1.14 -9.95
N ARG A 441 -16.37 -0.88 -11.18
CA ARG A 441 -16.52 -1.83 -12.29
C ARG A 441 -15.64 -3.06 -12.13
N THR A 442 -14.46 -2.94 -11.52
CA THR A 442 -13.60 -4.09 -11.18
C THR A 442 -14.24 -4.90 -10.06
N SER A 443 -14.72 -4.27 -8.98
CA SER A 443 -15.39 -4.97 -7.88
C SER A 443 -16.63 -5.75 -8.35
N ALA A 444 -17.42 -5.15 -9.27
CA ALA A 444 -18.62 -5.77 -9.82
C ALA A 444 -18.32 -6.95 -10.77
N ASN A 445 -17.11 -6.99 -11.36
CA ASN A 445 -16.67 -8.01 -12.32
C ASN A 445 -15.39 -8.75 -11.87
N LEU A 446 -15.18 -8.86 -10.56
CA LEU A 446 -13.87 -9.28 -10.01
C LEU A 446 -13.44 -10.68 -10.50
N ALA A 447 -14.36 -11.64 -10.59
CA ALA A 447 -14.05 -12.97 -11.12
C ALA A 447 -13.55 -12.91 -12.58
N ALA A 448 -14.14 -12.07 -13.43
CA ALA A 448 -13.70 -11.88 -14.81
C ALA A 448 -12.33 -11.18 -14.89
N CYS A 449 -12.05 -10.22 -13.98
CA CYS A 449 -10.72 -9.58 -13.86
C CYS A 449 -9.66 -10.61 -13.44
N ILE A 450 -9.93 -11.43 -12.43
CA ILE A 450 -9.05 -12.51 -11.99
C ILE A 450 -8.82 -13.51 -13.13
N HIS A 451 -9.87 -13.88 -13.88
CA HIS A 451 -9.75 -14.78 -15.02
C HIS A 451 -8.82 -14.24 -16.11
N ALA A 452 -8.91 -12.93 -16.43
CA ALA A 452 -8.04 -12.29 -17.40
C ALA A 452 -6.55 -12.33 -16.97
N ALA A 453 -6.29 -12.33 -15.66
CA ALA A 453 -4.94 -12.33 -15.09
C ALA A 453 -4.49 -13.71 -14.53
N ARG A 454 -5.26 -14.78 -14.69
CA ARG A 454 -5.14 -16.06 -13.96
C ARG A 454 -3.77 -16.73 -13.99
N GLU A 455 -2.97 -16.48 -15.04
CA GLU A 455 -1.63 -17.06 -15.18
C GLU A 455 -0.52 -16.21 -14.53
N ARG A 456 -0.85 -14.98 -14.09
CA ARG A 456 0.11 -13.99 -13.57
C ARG A 456 -0.28 -13.42 -12.20
N LEU A 457 -1.53 -13.64 -11.75
CA LEU A 457 -2.06 -13.02 -10.56
C LEU A 457 -1.35 -13.50 -9.30
N VAL A 458 -0.88 -12.56 -8.48
CA VAL A 458 -0.22 -12.82 -7.20
C VAL A 458 -0.93 -12.19 -6.01
N PHE A 459 -1.81 -11.22 -6.23
CA PHE A 459 -2.75 -10.77 -5.23
C PHE A 459 -3.97 -10.07 -5.84
N ILE A 460 -5.04 -10.01 -5.05
CA ILE A 460 -6.10 -9.01 -5.11
C ILE A 460 -6.07 -8.22 -3.79
N ASN A 461 -6.40 -6.94 -3.83
CA ASN A 461 -6.44 -6.12 -2.63
C ASN A 461 -7.61 -5.13 -2.70
N THR A 462 -8.34 -4.99 -1.59
CA THR A 462 -9.38 -3.97 -1.45
C THR A 462 -8.76 -2.61 -1.14
N GLY A 463 -8.62 -1.75 -2.16
CA GLY A 463 -8.26 -0.35 -2.02
C GLY A 463 -9.49 0.52 -1.70
N PHE A 464 -10.05 0.36 -0.50
CA PHE A 464 -11.36 0.93 -0.12
C PHE A 464 -11.43 2.46 -0.23
N LEU A 465 -10.29 3.16 -0.16
CA LEU A 465 -10.24 4.62 -0.27
C LEU A 465 -10.58 5.05 -1.71
N ASP A 466 -9.84 4.55 -2.71
CA ASP A 466 -10.14 4.80 -4.12
C ASP A 466 -11.53 4.26 -4.49
N ARG A 467 -11.88 3.08 -3.99
CA ARG A 467 -13.19 2.48 -4.23
C ARG A 467 -14.33 3.38 -3.72
N THR A 468 -14.15 4.06 -2.59
CA THR A 468 -15.12 5.04 -2.07
C THR A 468 -15.19 6.28 -2.98
N GLY A 469 -14.05 6.78 -3.45
CA GLY A 469 -14.01 7.89 -4.39
C GLY A 469 -14.74 7.58 -5.70
N ASP A 470 -14.53 6.38 -6.25
CA ASP A 470 -15.23 5.92 -7.45
C ASP A 470 -16.72 5.66 -7.22
N GLU A 471 -17.11 5.16 -6.03
CA GLU A 471 -18.52 5.01 -5.67
C GLU A 471 -19.26 6.35 -5.65
N ILE A 472 -18.67 7.39 -5.02
CA ILE A 472 -19.24 8.73 -4.97
C ILE A 472 -19.33 9.30 -6.38
N HIS A 473 -18.28 9.19 -7.20
CA HIS A 473 -18.27 9.68 -8.56
C HIS A 473 -19.32 8.99 -9.44
N THR A 474 -19.39 7.66 -9.38
CA THR A 474 -20.39 6.89 -10.14
C THR A 474 -21.82 7.26 -9.73
N ALA A 475 -22.04 7.61 -8.46
CA ALA A 475 -23.35 8.02 -7.93
C ALA A 475 -23.57 9.54 -7.96
N MET A 476 -22.73 10.32 -8.66
CA MET A 476 -22.73 11.78 -8.61
C MET A 476 -24.11 12.39 -8.89
N HIS A 477 -24.88 11.82 -9.80
CA HIS A 477 -26.20 12.26 -10.18
C HIS A 477 -27.36 11.48 -9.53
N ALA A 478 -27.05 10.49 -8.68
CA ALA A 478 -28.08 9.65 -8.07
C ALA A 478 -28.77 10.30 -6.86
N GLY A 479 -28.08 11.22 -6.18
CA GLY A 479 -28.54 11.90 -4.98
C GLY A 479 -27.37 12.26 -4.06
N PRO A 480 -27.65 12.96 -2.95
CA PRO A 480 -26.62 13.29 -1.97
C PRO A 480 -26.12 12.04 -1.26
N VAL A 481 -24.81 11.86 -1.20
CA VAL A 481 -24.19 10.73 -0.49
C VAL A 481 -24.15 10.98 1.02
N VAL A 482 -24.08 9.89 1.79
CA VAL A 482 -23.94 9.96 3.25
C VAL A 482 -22.62 10.60 3.67
N ARG A 483 -22.51 11.06 4.94
CA ARG A 483 -21.26 11.57 5.53
C ARG A 483 -20.14 10.51 5.46
N LYS A 484 -18.87 10.95 5.39
CA LYS A 484 -17.69 10.05 5.31
C LYS A 484 -17.66 9.00 6.42
N ALA A 485 -18.02 9.37 7.64
CA ALA A 485 -18.07 8.43 8.76
C ALA A 485 -19.11 7.32 8.55
N GLU A 486 -20.24 7.63 7.92
CA GLU A 486 -21.35 6.69 7.65
C GLU A 486 -21.01 5.73 6.47
N MET A 487 -20.08 6.11 5.57
CA MET A 487 -19.59 5.24 4.48
C MET A 487 -19.05 3.90 4.99
N ARG A 488 -18.40 3.89 6.17
CA ARG A 488 -17.78 2.67 6.74
C ARG A 488 -18.78 1.56 7.06
N THR A 489 -20.04 1.91 7.26
CA THR A 489 -21.13 0.97 7.56
C THR A 489 -22.11 0.83 6.40
N ALA A 490 -21.86 1.48 5.28
CA ALA A 490 -22.71 1.40 4.10
C ALA A 490 -22.71 -0.03 3.52
N LYS A 491 -23.88 -0.48 3.04
CA LYS A 491 -24.08 -1.86 2.53
C LYS A 491 -23.11 -2.22 1.43
N TRP A 492 -22.86 -1.29 0.51
CA TRP A 492 -21.94 -1.52 -0.61
C TRP A 492 -20.51 -1.82 -0.14
N LEU A 493 -20.01 -1.12 0.91
CA LEU A 493 -18.65 -1.32 1.41
C LEU A 493 -18.51 -2.66 2.12
N LEU A 494 -19.51 -3.04 2.91
CA LEU A 494 -19.53 -4.34 3.59
C LEU A 494 -19.61 -5.50 2.58
N ALA A 495 -20.43 -5.35 1.54
CA ALA A 495 -20.52 -6.31 0.43
C ALA A 495 -19.18 -6.39 -0.34
N TYR A 496 -18.58 -5.26 -0.67
CA TYR A 496 -17.27 -5.16 -1.34
C TYR A 496 -16.16 -5.92 -0.60
N GLU A 497 -16.02 -5.65 0.72
CA GLU A 497 -15.00 -6.29 1.55
C GLU A 497 -15.21 -7.81 1.68
N ARG A 498 -16.46 -8.24 1.76
CA ARG A 498 -16.84 -9.66 1.82
C ARG A 498 -16.63 -10.36 0.48
N ARG A 499 -17.19 -9.81 -0.60
CA ARG A 499 -17.12 -10.36 -1.96
C ARG A 499 -15.69 -10.54 -2.45
N ASN A 500 -14.80 -9.60 -2.17
CA ASN A 500 -13.40 -9.70 -2.55
C ASN A 500 -12.77 -11.00 -2.04
N VAL A 501 -12.97 -11.34 -0.77
CA VAL A 501 -12.45 -12.58 -0.17
C VAL A 501 -13.14 -13.80 -0.77
N GLN A 502 -14.47 -13.81 -0.86
CA GLN A 502 -15.25 -14.94 -1.36
C GLN A 502 -14.91 -15.27 -2.81
N ILE A 503 -14.88 -14.27 -3.69
CA ILE A 503 -14.52 -14.42 -5.10
C ILE A 503 -13.06 -14.86 -5.25
N GLY A 504 -12.14 -14.25 -4.49
CA GLY A 504 -10.74 -14.66 -4.48
C GLY A 504 -10.56 -16.13 -4.13
N LEU A 505 -11.24 -16.61 -3.09
CA LEU A 505 -11.21 -18.01 -2.68
C LEU A 505 -11.85 -18.92 -3.73
N ALA A 506 -13.00 -18.53 -4.29
CA ALA A 506 -13.67 -19.29 -5.35
C ALA A 506 -12.81 -19.40 -6.62
N CYS A 507 -12.01 -18.38 -6.94
CA CYS A 507 -11.04 -18.39 -8.05
C CYS A 507 -9.72 -19.11 -7.69
N GLY A 508 -9.62 -19.77 -6.54
CA GLY A 508 -8.50 -20.63 -6.16
C GLY A 508 -7.26 -19.90 -5.66
N LEU A 509 -7.40 -18.72 -5.02
CA LEU A 509 -6.28 -17.97 -4.47
C LEU A 509 -5.69 -18.58 -3.19
N HIS A 510 -6.43 -19.44 -2.48
CA HIS A 510 -5.95 -20.10 -1.26
C HIS A 510 -4.57 -20.72 -1.47
N ARG A 511 -3.57 -20.30 -0.70
CA ARG A 511 -2.15 -20.71 -0.79
C ARG A 511 -1.51 -20.59 -2.19
N LYS A 512 -2.00 -19.66 -3.02
CA LYS A 512 -1.41 -19.35 -4.33
C LYS A 512 -1.16 -17.87 -4.52
N ALA A 513 -2.00 -17.01 -3.92
CA ALA A 513 -1.92 -15.57 -4.04
C ALA A 513 -2.45 -14.90 -2.77
N GLN A 514 -2.13 -13.62 -2.60
CA GLN A 514 -2.64 -12.84 -1.48
C GLN A 514 -4.07 -12.37 -1.73
N ILE A 515 -4.87 -12.37 -0.65
CA ILE A 515 -6.12 -11.62 -0.53
C ILE A 515 -5.85 -10.55 0.49
N GLY A 516 -5.68 -9.31 0.02
CA GLY A 516 -5.24 -8.18 0.84
C GLY A 516 -6.37 -7.22 1.19
N LYS A 517 -6.17 -6.48 2.28
CA LYS A 517 -7.06 -5.42 2.74
C LYS A 517 -6.32 -4.12 3.00
N GLY A 518 -7.10 -3.05 3.12
CA GLY A 518 -6.66 -1.68 3.13
C GLY A 518 -5.78 -1.24 4.31
N MET A 519 -5.32 0.01 4.20
CA MET A 519 -4.39 0.67 5.11
C MET A 519 -5.04 0.99 6.47
N TRP A 520 -4.24 0.91 7.54
CA TRP A 520 -4.53 1.57 8.79
C TRP A 520 -4.09 3.04 8.73
N ALA A 521 -5.03 3.96 8.76
CA ALA A 521 -4.75 5.38 8.47
C ALA A 521 -4.14 6.16 9.66
N ALA A 522 -4.32 5.71 10.92
CA ALA A 522 -3.90 6.45 12.11
C ALA A 522 -2.61 5.89 12.73
N PRO A 523 -1.40 6.30 12.26
CA PRO A 523 -0.13 5.68 12.66
C PRO A 523 0.22 5.88 14.14
N ASP A 524 -0.36 6.85 14.81
CA ASP A 524 -0.13 7.13 16.23
C ASP A 524 -1.13 6.38 17.15
N ARG A 525 -2.16 5.71 16.59
CA ARG A 525 -3.20 4.97 17.34
C ARG A 525 -3.01 3.46 17.23
N MET A 526 -1.92 2.96 17.79
CA MET A 526 -1.56 1.55 17.70
C MET A 526 -2.39 0.66 18.64
N ALA A 527 -2.85 1.17 19.76
CA ALA A 527 -3.80 0.46 20.64
C ALA A 527 -5.11 0.14 19.88
N ALA A 528 -5.70 1.15 19.22
CA ALA A 528 -6.89 0.97 18.39
C ALA A 528 -6.64 0.03 17.19
N MET A 529 -5.44 0.09 16.59
CA MET A 529 -5.06 -0.84 15.53
C MET A 529 -5.03 -2.29 16.02
N LEU A 530 -4.45 -2.53 17.19
CA LEU A 530 -4.40 -3.87 17.78
C LEU A 530 -5.80 -4.42 18.13
N GLU A 531 -6.74 -3.56 18.46
CA GLU A 531 -8.11 -3.96 18.74
C GLU A 531 -8.93 -4.25 17.47
N GLN A 532 -8.80 -3.40 16.45
CA GLN A 532 -9.71 -3.39 15.31
C GLN A 532 -9.19 -4.15 14.09
N LYS A 533 -7.88 -4.05 13.80
CA LYS A 533 -7.33 -4.58 12.55
C LYS A 533 -7.22 -6.12 12.51
N ILE A 534 -7.43 -6.79 13.63
CA ILE A 534 -7.59 -8.26 13.69
C ILE A 534 -8.79 -8.74 12.85
N ALA A 535 -9.75 -7.86 12.59
CA ALA A 535 -10.88 -8.16 11.70
C ALA A 535 -10.45 -8.58 10.29
N HIS A 536 -9.29 -8.09 9.79
CA HIS A 536 -8.79 -8.44 8.47
C HIS A 536 -8.41 -9.92 8.34
N PRO A 537 -7.51 -10.49 9.17
CA PRO A 537 -7.23 -11.92 9.13
C PRO A 537 -8.44 -12.78 9.50
N LEU A 538 -9.33 -12.34 10.40
CA LEU A 538 -10.59 -13.03 10.71
C LEU A 538 -11.54 -13.08 9.51
N ALA A 539 -11.52 -12.08 8.64
CA ALA A 539 -12.26 -12.08 7.36
C ALA A 539 -11.61 -12.96 6.28
N GLY A 540 -10.43 -13.55 6.53
CA GLY A 540 -9.72 -14.41 5.58
C GLY A 540 -8.65 -13.70 4.73
N ALA A 541 -8.32 -12.44 5.03
CA ALA A 541 -7.25 -11.73 4.35
C ALA A 541 -5.88 -12.16 4.88
N ASN A 542 -5.05 -12.74 4.02
CA ASN A 542 -3.70 -13.20 4.40
C ASN A 542 -2.65 -12.07 4.32
N THR A 543 -3.03 -10.88 3.93
CA THR A 543 -2.24 -9.65 4.08
C THR A 543 -3.13 -8.43 4.30
N ALA A 544 -2.59 -7.38 4.91
CA ALA A 544 -3.23 -6.07 4.98
C ALA A 544 -2.17 -4.97 5.08
N TRP A 545 -2.50 -3.80 4.57
CA TRP A 545 -1.57 -2.68 4.51
C TRP A 545 -1.43 -1.98 5.86
N VAL A 546 -0.20 -1.57 6.15
CA VAL A 546 0.16 -0.83 7.37
C VAL A 546 1.06 0.35 7.03
N PRO A 547 0.99 1.48 7.80
CA PRO A 547 1.62 2.74 7.44
C PRO A 547 3.09 2.85 7.85
N SER A 548 3.62 1.92 8.64
CA SER A 548 4.98 2.03 9.18
C SER A 548 5.54 0.67 9.59
N PRO A 549 6.88 0.54 9.71
CA PRO A 549 7.53 -0.65 10.28
C PRO A 549 7.01 -1.02 11.67
N THR A 550 6.77 -0.05 12.53
CA THR A 550 6.20 -0.27 13.88
C THR A 550 4.79 -0.88 13.79
N ALA A 551 3.94 -0.32 12.93
CA ALA A 551 2.60 -0.87 12.69
C ALA A 551 2.68 -2.28 12.09
N ALA A 552 3.64 -2.58 11.22
CA ALA A 552 3.86 -3.93 10.70
C ALA A 552 4.19 -4.91 11.82
N THR A 553 5.09 -4.55 12.74
CA THR A 553 5.46 -5.40 13.88
C THR A 553 4.24 -5.70 14.77
N LEU A 554 3.45 -4.71 15.08
CA LEU A 554 2.26 -4.89 15.92
C LEU A 554 1.14 -5.65 15.19
N HIS A 555 0.94 -5.38 13.88
CA HIS A 555 -0.05 -6.11 13.09
C HIS A 555 0.33 -7.59 12.86
N ALA A 556 1.62 -7.93 12.85
CA ALA A 556 2.09 -9.31 12.78
C ALA A 556 1.57 -10.17 13.95
N LEU A 557 1.31 -9.56 15.11
CA LEU A 557 0.69 -10.25 16.27
C LEU A 557 -0.67 -10.85 15.93
N HIS A 558 -1.46 -10.21 15.05
CA HIS A 558 -2.75 -10.73 14.62
C HIS A 558 -2.62 -12.01 13.78
N TYR A 559 -1.57 -12.13 12.97
CA TYR A 559 -1.28 -13.33 12.18
C TYR A 559 -0.66 -14.46 13.01
N LEU A 560 -0.11 -14.14 14.18
CA LEU A 560 0.24 -15.12 15.19
C LEU A 560 -0.99 -15.59 16.00
N GLU A 561 -2.05 -14.76 16.05
CA GLU A 561 -3.29 -15.09 16.76
C GLU A 561 -4.27 -15.87 15.87
N VAL A 562 -4.37 -15.51 14.60
CA VAL A 562 -5.32 -16.08 13.63
C VAL A 562 -4.58 -16.92 12.61
N ASP A 563 -4.89 -18.22 12.52
CA ASP A 563 -4.50 -19.05 11.39
C ASP A 563 -5.40 -18.70 10.19
N VAL A 564 -4.92 -17.76 9.37
CA VAL A 564 -5.68 -17.24 8.24
C VAL A 564 -5.96 -18.32 7.19
N PHE A 565 -5.03 -19.24 6.96
CA PHE A 565 -5.24 -20.30 5.97
C PHE A 565 -6.26 -21.34 6.42
N ALA A 566 -6.32 -21.63 7.72
CA ALA A 566 -7.40 -22.41 8.30
C ALA A 566 -8.75 -21.66 8.20
N ARG A 567 -8.75 -20.33 8.43
CA ARG A 567 -9.95 -19.50 8.25
C ARG A 567 -10.42 -19.46 6.80
N GLN A 568 -9.54 -19.29 5.84
CA GLN A 568 -9.86 -19.36 4.40
C GLN A 568 -10.47 -20.70 4.02
N LYS A 569 -9.94 -21.80 4.55
CA LYS A 569 -10.47 -23.14 4.33
C LYS A 569 -11.89 -23.28 4.89
N ALA A 570 -12.17 -22.72 6.05
CA ALA A 570 -13.52 -22.68 6.61
C ALA A 570 -14.48 -21.86 5.73
N LEU A 571 -14.06 -20.67 5.27
CA LEU A 571 -14.85 -19.81 4.39
C LEU A 571 -15.23 -20.50 3.06
N LEU A 572 -14.38 -21.34 2.49
CA LEU A 572 -14.69 -22.13 1.30
C LEU A 572 -15.87 -23.09 1.51
N SER A 573 -16.16 -23.46 2.75
CA SER A 573 -17.27 -24.36 3.10
C SER A 573 -18.56 -23.61 3.46
N GLU A 574 -18.50 -22.29 3.62
CA GLU A 574 -19.66 -21.45 3.94
C GLU A 574 -20.46 -21.16 2.67
N SER A 575 -21.80 -21.22 2.76
CA SER A 575 -22.67 -20.76 1.67
C SER A 575 -22.58 -19.26 1.54
N ALA A 576 -22.18 -18.75 0.38
CA ALA A 576 -22.05 -17.33 0.12
C ALA A 576 -23.31 -16.78 -0.56
N ASP A 577 -23.86 -15.69 -0.02
CA ASP A 577 -24.74 -14.79 -0.77
C ASP A 577 -23.86 -13.97 -1.72
N ASP A 578 -24.30 -13.84 -2.98
CA ASP A 578 -23.54 -13.10 -4.00
C ASP A 578 -23.31 -11.64 -3.60
N GLY A 579 -24.26 -10.98 -2.93
CA GLY A 579 -24.14 -9.58 -2.47
C GLY A 579 -23.92 -8.55 -3.57
N LEU A 580 -24.15 -8.90 -4.83
CA LEU A 580 -23.95 -7.99 -5.97
C LEU A 580 -24.90 -6.80 -5.93
N LEU A 581 -26.16 -7.01 -5.56
CA LEU A 581 -27.13 -5.90 -5.42
C LEU A 581 -26.72 -4.94 -4.31
N GLU A 582 -26.24 -5.47 -3.18
CA GLU A 582 -25.72 -4.63 -2.08
C GLU A 582 -24.50 -3.80 -2.54
N LEU A 583 -23.55 -4.44 -3.25
CA LEU A 583 -22.37 -3.79 -3.83
C LEU A 583 -22.75 -2.64 -4.76
N LEU A 584 -23.80 -2.80 -5.54
CA LEU A 584 -24.24 -1.82 -6.54
C LEU A 584 -25.18 -0.75 -5.99
N THR A 585 -25.61 -0.86 -4.73
CA THR A 585 -26.50 0.10 -4.07
C THR A 585 -25.72 1.33 -3.64
N PRO A 586 -25.95 2.53 -4.26
CA PRO A 586 -25.21 3.73 -3.91
C PRO A 586 -25.51 4.18 -2.47
N PRO A 587 -24.52 4.78 -1.78
CA PRO A 587 -24.65 5.21 -0.37
C PRO A 587 -25.36 6.55 -0.24
N LEU A 588 -26.62 6.63 -0.66
CA LEU A 588 -27.39 7.88 -0.62
C LEU A 588 -27.90 8.19 0.78
N ALA A 589 -27.93 9.48 1.13
CA ALA A 589 -28.44 9.96 2.40
C ALA A 589 -29.97 9.78 2.47
N ALA A 590 -30.44 8.97 3.43
CA ALA A 590 -31.87 8.75 3.69
C ALA A 590 -32.47 9.81 4.63
N LYS A 591 -31.64 10.69 5.21
CA LYS A 591 -32.05 11.74 6.16
C LYS A 591 -31.55 13.10 5.69
N VAL A 592 -32.24 14.16 6.12
CA VAL A 592 -31.76 15.53 6.01
C VAL A 592 -30.80 15.79 7.17
N TYR A 593 -29.58 16.21 6.86
CA TYR A 593 -28.58 16.61 7.85
C TYR A 593 -28.89 17.97 8.44
N GLY A 594 -28.63 18.15 9.72
CA GLY A 594 -28.73 19.44 10.40
C GLY A 594 -27.55 20.38 10.02
N PRO A 595 -27.72 21.72 10.16
CA PRO A 595 -26.69 22.69 9.80
C PRO A 595 -25.33 22.44 10.49
N ALA A 596 -25.35 21.94 11.74
CA ALA A 596 -24.14 21.61 12.48
C ALA A 596 -23.40 20.39 11.89
N GLU A 597 -24.16 19.34 11.51
CA GLU A 597 -23.60 18.14 10.87
C GLU A 597 -22.99 18.48 9.50
N ILE A 598 -23.67 19.32 8.71
CA ILE A 598 -23.19 19.77 7.40
C ILE A 598 -21.89 20.56 7.56
N ARG A 599 -21.86 21.52 8.51
CA ARG A 599 -20.68 22.34 8.75
C ARG A 599 -19.48 21.51 9.21
N GLU A 600 -19.68 20.59 10.16
CA GLU A 600 -18.63 19.69 10.66
C GLU A 600 -18.04 18.85 9.54
N GLU A 601 -18.88 18.22 8.70
CA GLU A 601 -18.44 17.40 7.58
C GLU A 601 -17.70 18.21 6.54
N LEU A 602 -18.20 19.42 6.22
CA LEU A 602 -17.58 20.32 5.25
C LEU A 602 -16.21 20.80 5.75
N ASP A 603 -16.12 21.27 7.02
CA ASP A 603 -14.88 21.76 7.62
C ASP A 603 -13.84 20.63 7.68
N ASN A 604 -14.24 19.40 8.03
CA ASN A 604 -13.33 18.24 8.08
C ASN A 604 -12.80 17.85 6.69
N ASN A 605 -13.66 17.80 5.67
CA ASN A 605 -13.23 17.50 4.31
C ASN A 605 -12.31 18.59 3.73
N VAL A 606 -12.65 19.86 3.93
CA VAL A 606 -11.85 21.00 3.46
C VAL A 606 -10.50 21.05 4.16
N GLN A 607 -10.47 20.83 5.48
CA GLN A 607 -9.22 20.79 6.24
C GLN A 607 -8.29 19.66 5.73
N GLY A 608 -8.82 18.45 5.51
CA GLY A 608 -8.05 17.34 4.94
C GLY A 608 -7.51 17.65 3.54
N ILE A 609 -8.33 18.24 2.66
CA ILE A 609 -7.90 18.67 1.31
C ILE A 609 -6.76 19.68 1.41
N LEU A 610 -6.94 20.77 2.18
CA LEU A 610 -5.90 21.80 2.34
C LEU A 610 -4.62 21.22 2.95
N GLY A 611 -4.73 20.45 4.03
CA GLY A 611 -3.59 19.85 4.72
C GLY A 611 -2.76 18.91 3.83
N TYR A 612 -3.41 18.24 2.89
CA TYR A 612 -2.73 17.37 1.93
C TYR A 612 -2.11 18.15 0.76
N VAL A 613 -2.85 19.06 0.12
CA VAL A 613 -2.37 19.74 -1.08
C VAL A 613 -1.19 20.67 -0.82
N VAL A 614 -1.07 21.29 0.37
CA VAL A 614 0.10 22.11 0.72
C VAL A 614 1.39 21.30 0.72
N ARG A 615 1.34 20.04 1.12
CA ARG A 615 2.48 19.12 1.06
C ARG A 615 2.72 18.64 -0.37
N TRP A 616 1.67 18.25 -1.07
CA TRP A 616 1.78 17.71 -2.41
C TRP A 616 2.21 18.77 -3.43
N VAL A 617 1.48 19.88 -3.50
CA VAL A 617 1.66 20.92 -4.51
C VAL A 617 2.90 21.77 -4.23
N ASP A 618 3.06 22.29 -3.01
CA ASP A 618 4.15 23.20 -2.72
C ASP A 618 5.47 22.47 -2.43
N GLN A 619 5.43 21.30 -1.79
CA GLN A 619 6.63 20.60 -1.33
C GLN A 619 6.98 19.34 -2.14
N GLY A 620 6.07 18.80 -2.95
CA GLY A 620 6.29 17.55 -3.68
C GLY A 620 6.29 16.31 -2.82
N VAL A 621 5.54 16.31 -1.72
CA VAL A 621 5.38 15.19 -0.78
C VAL A 621 4.05 14.52 -1.04
N GLY A 622 4.10 13.30 -1.62
CA GLY A 622 2.90 12.58 -2.06
C GLY A 622 2.17 11.82 -0.97
N CYS A 623 2.82 11.48 0.14
CA CYS A 623 2.22 10.83 1.31
C CYS A 623 2.73 11.49 2.57
N SER A 624 1.83 11.95 3.43
CA SER A 624 2.18 12.65 4.66
C SER A 624 1.16 12.43 5.77
N LYS A 625 1.59 12.64 7.01
CA LYS A 625 0.69 12.67 8.16
C LYS A 625 0.00 14.04 8.22
N VAL A 626 -1.29 14.05 7.93
CA VAL A 626 -2.15 15.24 7.95
C VAL A 626 -3.06 15.17 9.17
N PRO A 627 -3.03 16.15 10.09
CA PRO A 627 -3.97 16.20 11.20
C PRO A 627 -5.40 16.46 10.69
N ASP A 628 -6.39 15.79 11.26
CA ASP A 628 -7.80 16.14 11.05
C ASP A 628 -8.24 17.33 11.93
N ILE A 629 -9.53 17.69 11.90
CA ILE A 629 -10.08 18.79 12.72
C ILE A 629 -9.99 18.55 14.24
N HIS A 630 -9.66 17.33 14.65
CA HIS A 630 -9.46 16.93 16.05
C HIS A 630 -7.98 16.70 16.38
N ASP A 631 -7.07 17.18 15.52
CA ASP A 631 -5.62 17.00 15.61
C ASP A 631 -5.15 15.52 15.62
N VAL A 632 -5.97 14.61 15.09
CA VAL A 632 -5.57 13.22 14.86
C VAL A 632 -4.78 13.13 13.58
N GLY A 633 -3.51 12.78 13.66
CA GLY A 633 -2.67 12.58 12.47
C GLY A 633 -3.11 11.34 11.68
N LEU A 634 -3.52 11.57 10.43
CA LEU A 634 -3.86 10.52 9.48
C LEU A 634 -2.82 10.44 8.38
N MET A 635 -2.44 9.22 7.99
CA MET A 635 -1.57 9.03 6.83
C MET A 635 -2.40 9.16 5.57
N GLU A 636 -2.22 10.27 4.86
CA GLU A 636 -2.99 10.65 3.70
C GLU A 636 -2.18 10.46 2.41
N ASP A 637 -2.86 9.99 1.36
CA ASP A 637 -2.37 9.92 -0.01
C ASP A 637 -3.45 10.43 -0.99
N ARG A 638 -3.25 10.28 -2.30
CA ARG A 638 -4.23 10.77 -3.29
C ARG A 638 -5.60 10.11 -3.19
N ALA A 639 -5.67 8.87 -2.73
CA ALA A 639 -6.93 8.15 -2.60
C ALA A 639 -7.87 8.82 -1.57
N THR A 640 -7.32 9.28 -0.44
CA THR A 640 -8.08 10.04 0.57
C THR A 640 -8.54 11.40 0.05
N LEU A 641 -7.69 12.07 -0.72
CA LEU A 641 -8.03 13.34 -1.36
C LEU A 641 -9.20 13.17 -2.34
N ARG A 642 -9.22 12.07 -3.13
CA ARG A 642 -10.31 11.73 -4.05
C ARG A 642 -11.65 11.62 -3.32
N ILE A 643 -11.71 10.96 -2.17
CA ILE A 643 -12.93 10.87 -1.35
C ILE A 643 -13.41 12.25 -0.96
N SER A 644 -12.56 13.06 -0.33
CA SER A 644 -12.95 14.35 0.24
C SER A 644 -13.40 15.34 -0.84
N SER A 645 -12.71 15.39 -1.99
CA SER A 645 -13.08 16.26 -3.11
C SER A 645 -14.38 15.83 -3.79
N GLN A 646 -14.57 14.53 -4.06
CA GLN A 646 -15.80 14.00 -4.65
C GLN A 646 -17.00 14.15 -3.71
N HIS A 647 -16.80 13.99 -2.41
CA HIS A 647 -17.85 14.19 -1.41
C HIS A 647 -18.40 15.61 -1.42
N ILE A 648 -17.52 16.63 -1.39
CA ILE A 648 -17.96 18.04 -1.43
C ILE A 648 -18.58 18.35 -2.80
N ALA A 649 -17.99 17.85 -3.90
CA ALA A 649 -18.55 18.04 -5.24
C ALA A 649 -19.98 17.47 -5.37
N ASN A 650 -20.23 16.28 -4.80
CA ASN A 650 -21.56 15.69 -4.74
C ASN A 650 -22.54 16.55 -3.90
N TRP A 651 -22.12 17.02 -2.73
CA TRP A 651 -22.97 17.84 -1.89
C TRP A 651 -23.28 19.22 -2.51
N LEU A 652 -22.32 19.79 -3.27
CA LEU A 652 -22.56 20.98 -4.11
C LEU A 652 -23.59 20.70 -5.20
N GLN A 653 -23.45 19.57 -5.92
CA GLN A 653 -24.34 19.15 -7.00
C GLN A 653 -25.80 19.03 -6.52
N HIS A 654 -26.01 18.55 -5.31
CA HIS A 654 -27.33 18.32 -4.72
C HIS A 654 -27.79 19.44 -3.79
N GLY A 655 -27.12 20.60 -3.75
CA GLY A 655 -27.52 21.76 -2.96
C GLY A 655 -27.53 21.54 -1.44
N ILE A 656 -26.81 20.51 -0.94
CA ILE A 656 -26.61 20.32 0.51
C ILE A 656 -25.72 21.43 1.06
N VAL A 657 -24.73 21.86 0.27
CA VAL A 657 -23.89 23.04 0.53
C VAL A 657 -23.90 23.95 -0.67
N SER A 658 -23.81 25.27 -0.45
CA SER A 658 -23.61 26.26 -1.48
C SER A 658 -22.12 26.51 -1.74
N ALA A 659 -21.82 27.10 -2.91
CA ALA A 659 -20.46 27.51 -3.24
C ALA A 659 -19.88 28.53 -2.23
N ASP A 660 -20.74 29.41 -1.66
CA ASP A 660 -20.30 30.39 -0.65
C ASP A 660 -19.99 29.73 0.70
N GLU A 661 -20.74 28.72 1.12
CA GLU A 661 -20.44 27.93 2.31
C GLU A 661 -19.12 27.17 2.17
N VAL A 662 -18.86 26.61 0.99
CA VAL A 662 -17.57 25.96 0.69
C VAL A 662 -16.40 26.95 0.72
N ARG A 663 -16.55 28.14 0.09
CA ARG A 663 -15.53 29.20 0.18
C ARG A 663 -15.32 29.67 1.62
N GLY A 664 -16.42 29.78 2.40
CA GLY A 664 -16.36 30.09 3.81
C GLY A 664 -15.62 29.04 4.62
N ALA A 665 -15.78 27.75 4.30
CA ALA A 665 -15.04 26.65 4.93
C ALA A 665 -13.53 26.69 4.57
N LEU A 666 -13.20 26.91 3.28
CA LEU A 666 -11.82 27.10 2.83
C LEU A 666 -11.12 28.26 3.58
N ALA A 667 -11.81 29.38 3.73
CA ALA A 667 -11.28 30.53 4.46
C ALA A 667 -11.12 30.27 5.97
N ARG A 668 -11.98 29.46 6.59
CA ARG A 668 -11.87 29.07 7.99
C ARG A 668 -10.76 28.05 8.24
N MET A 669 -10.60 27.08 7.34
CA MET A 669 -9.66 25.97 7.53
C MET A 669 -8.23 26.32 7.11
N ALA A 670 -8.01 27.28 6.20
CA ALA A 670 -6.69 27.69 5.81
C ALA A 670 -5.79 28.11 7.01
N PRO A 671 -6.22 29.01 7.93
CA PRO A 671 -5.42 29.34 9.11
C PRO A 671 -5.24 28.17 10.07
N VAL A 672 -6.16 27.18 10.12
CA VAL A 672 -5.99 25.97 10.92
C VAL A 672 -4.84 25.13 10.37
N VAL A 673 -4.81 24.91 9.05
CA VAL A 673 -3.73 24.19 8.37
C VAL A 673 -2.40 24.93 8.48
N ASP A 674 -2.40 26.27 8.36
CA ASP A 674 -1.20 27.10 8.58
C ASP A 674 -0.65 26.87 9.99
N GLN A 675 -1.50 26.88 11.02
CA GLN A 675 -1.11 26.62 12.40
C GLN A 675 -0.56 25.20 12.61
N GLN A 676 -1.15 24.21 11.98
CA GLN A 676 -0.71 22.82 12.04
C GLN A 676 0.66 22.58 11.38
N ASN A 677 1.06 23.45 10.46
CA ASN A 677 2.34 23.37 9.73
C ASN A 677 3.39 24.42 10.18
N ARG A 678 3.13 25.20 11.23
CA ARG A 678 3.98 26.33 11.69
C ARG A 678 5.44 25.95 11.98
N ASP A 679 5.69 24.69 12.36
CA ASP A 679 7.02 24.20 12.71
C ASP A 679 7.82 23.73 11.47
N ASP A 680 7.23 23.77 10.29
CA ASP A 680 7.90 23.45 9.04
C ASP A 680 8.43 24.72 8.35
N SER A 681 9.72 24.90 8.35
CA SER A 681 10.39 26.07 7.76
C SER A 681 10.21 26.22 6.25
N ALA A 682 9.81 25.15 5.56
CA ALA A 682 9.52 25.17 4.12
C ALA A 682 8.05 25.46 3.80
N TYR A 683 7.19 25.54 4.82
CA TYR A 683 5.77 25.80 4.66
C TYR A 683 5.49 27.25 4.29
N ARG A 684 4.51 27.46 3.42
CA ARG A 684 4.03 28.79 3.02
C ARG A 684 2.58 28.96 3.46
N ASN A 685 2.31 29.99 4.28
CA ASN A 685 0.96 30.26 4.76
C ASN A 685 0.01 30.58 3.61
N MET A 686 -1.19 30.05 3.67
CA MET A 686 -2.31 30.38 2.77
C MET A 686 -3.08 31.61 3.26
N ALA A 687 -3.32 31.71 4.56
CA ALA A 687 -4.03 32.83 5.17
C ALA A 687 -3.06 34.00 5.46
N PRO A 688 -3.55 35.27 5.44
CA PRO A 688 -4.92 35.70 5.14
C PRO A 688 -5.19 35.90 3.65
N ALA A 689 -4.18 35.79 2.78
CA ALA A 689 -4.29 36.16 1.37
C ALA A 689 -5.17 35.20 0.57
N LEU A 690 -5.28 33.91 1.00
CA LEU A 690 -6.02 32.82 0.34
C LEU A 690 -5.62 32.67 -1.13
N THR A 691 -4.33 32.68 -1.39
CA THR A 691 -3.71 32.62 -2.72
C THR A 691 -2.60 31.58 -2.76
N GLY A 692 -2.05 31.34 -3.94
CA GLY A 692 -0.96 30.39 -4.15
C GLY A 692 -1.41 29.08 -4.80
N PRO A 693 -0.44 28.29 -5.36
CA PRO A 693 -0.78 27.10 -6.13
C PRO A 693 -1.54 26.04 -5.32
N ALA A 694 -1.16 25.80 -4.07
CA ALA A 694 -1.83 24.81 -3.22
C ALA A 694 -3.28 25.18 -2.92
N TYR A 695 -3.53 26.45 -2.54
CA TYR A 695 -4.91 26.93 -2.30
C TYR A 695 -5.77 26.86 -3.57
N ALA A 696 -5.21 27.28 -4.70
CA ALA A 696 -5.90 27.20 -5.99
C ALA A 696 -6.19 25.72 -6.39
N ALA A 697 -5.26 24.80 -6.11
CA ALA A 697 -5.48 23.37 -6.31
C ALA A 697 -6.64 22.85 -5.44
N ALA A 698 -6.71 23.23 -4.16
CA ALA A 698 -7.83 22.85 -3.28
C ALA A 698 -9.18 23.33 -3.82
N CYS A 699 -9.24 24.58 -4.28
CA CYS A 699 -10.44 25.12 -4.92
C CYS A 699 -10.82 24.32 -6.18
N ALA A 700 -9.86 24.06 -7.07
CA ALA A 700 -10.10 23.32 -8.30
C ALA A 700 -10.57 21.88 -8.03
N LEU A 701 -9.96 21.17 -7.08
CA LEU A 701 -10.34 19.81 -6.67
C LEU A 701 -11.82 19.72 -6.23
N ILE A 702 -12.32 20.77 -5.60
CA ILE A 702 -13.71 20.83 -5.14
C ILE A 702 -14.66 21.28 -6.28
N PHE A 703 -14.38 22.44 -6.88
CA PHE A 703 -15.33 23.07 -7.82
C PHE A 703 -15.28 22.47 -9.23
N GLU A 704 -14.16 21.87 -9.64
CA GLU A 704 -14.01 21.12 -10.90
C GLU A 704 -14.13 19.60 -10.68
N GLY A 705 -14.35 19.15 -9.43
CA GLY A 705 -14.26 17.73 -9.02
C GLY A 705 -15.24 16.81 -9.73
N ALA A 706 -16.49 17.25 -9.90
CA ALA A 706 -17.52 16.48 -10.59
C ALA A 706 -17.19 16.25 -12.09
N ALA A 707 -16.44 17.18 -12.70
CA ALA A 707 -16.03 17.10 -14.10
C ALA A 707 -14.72 16.32 -14.33
N GLN A 708 -14.04 15.89 -13.27
CA GLN A 708 -12.81 15.10 -13.42
C GLN A 708 -13.15 13.67 -13.84
N PRO A 709 -12.44 13.11 -14.85
CA PRO A 709 -12.65 11.72 -15.26
C PRO A 709 -12.52 10.77 -14.07
N ASN A 710 -13.55 9.97 -13.81
CA ASN A 710 -13.65 9.06 -12.67
C ASN A 710 -13.40 9.71 -11.28
N GLY A 711 -13.52 11.03 -11.17
CA GLY A 711 -13.24 11.77 -9.96
C GLY A 711 -11.77 11.80 -9.55
N TYR A 712 -10.84 11.50 -10.46
CA TYR A 712 -9.41 11.48 -10.18
C TYR A 712 -8.85 12.87 -9.87
N THR A 713 -7.87 12.92 -8.99
CA THR A 713 -7.26 14.17 -8.51
C THR A 713 -5.97 14.53 -9.24
N GLU A 714 -5.39 13.57 -9.94
CA GLU A 714 -4.06 13.62 -10.54
C GLU A 714 -3.90 14.77 -11.54
N PHE A 715 -4.88 14.98 -12.40
CA PHE A 715 -4.80 16.02 -13.45
C PHE A 715 -4.70 17.43 -12.83
N ILE A 716 -5.49 17.69 -11.80
CA ILE A 716 -5.46 18.97 -11.08
C ILE A 716 -4.15 19.09 -10.29
N LEU A 717 -3.76 18.08 -9.55
CA LEU A 717 -2.55 18.12 -8.75
C LEU A 717 -1.30 18.34 -9.62
N GLN A 718 -1.15 17.62 -10.73
CA GLN A 718 -0.03 17.80 -11.67
C GLN A 718 0.00 19.21 -12.22
N ARG A 719 -1.14 19.75 -12.70
CA ARG A 719 -1.25 21.13 -13.22
C ARG A 719 -0.68 22.16 -12.22
N PHE A 720 -1.08 22.07 -10.97
CA PHE A 720 -0.66 23.03 -9.95
C PHE A 720 0.76 22.76 -9.42
N ARG A 721 1.21 21.50 -9.37
CA ARG A 721 2.59 21.19 -8.98
C ARG A 721 3.60 21.69 -10.01
N VAL A 722 3.34 21.51 -11.28
CA VAL A 722 4.16 22.07 -12.37
C VAL A 722 4.25 23.57 -12.23
N THR A 723 3.12 24.26 -11.99
CA THR A 723 3.09 25.70 -11.73
C THR A 723 3.93 26.08 -10.49
N ALA A 724 3.83 25.31 -9.39
CA ALA A 724 4.59 25.58 -8.17
C ALA A 724 6.12 25.36 -8.34
N LYS A 725 6.51 24.45 -9.24
CA LYS A 725 7.93 24.25 -9.62
C LYS A 725 8.48 25.38 -10.49
N GLY A 726 7.64 26.29 -10.99
CA GLY A 726 8.05 27.42 -11.83
C GLY A 726 8.23 27.07 -13.31
N HIS A 727 7.52 26.11 -13.79
CA HIS A 727 7.49 25.69 -15.20
C HIS A 727 6.26 26.28 -15.95
#